data_7b9058147e6f5aa4498312c5481997bd
#
_entry.id   7b9058147e6f5aa4498312c5481997bd
#
_cell.length_a   1.000
_cell.length_b   1.000
_cell.length_c   1.000
_cell.angle_alpha   90.00
_cell.angle_beta   90.00
_cell.angle_gamma   90.00
#
_symmetry.space_group_name_H-M   'P 1'
#
loop_
_entity.id
_entity.type
_entity.pdbx_description
1 polymer ?
#
loop_
_entity_poly.entity_id
_entity_poly.type
_entity_poly.pdbx_seq_one_letter_code
_entity_poly.pdbx_strand_id
1 'polypeptide(L)'
;MGKGTKSIAFYLMMILVFGSLMYFIVKEGESQQVGTAVQTMQNAPQTMGEGFLVFWDSVTRHIQSSMGILLLQIITILIVCRLFGWMFQKIGQPTVIGEIVAGIVLGPSVLGHLLPGVSAFLFPLESLGNITILSQFGLILFMFAIGMELDIGEVRKKLKETILISHTSTIVPFFFGMLTAYYVYGSYAHKGTPFLSFALFIGIAMSITAFPVLARIIQEKGLTKTHLGTISLASAANGDITAWCLLAVVIAIAQAGSMLSAVYNILFSILYILFMFLAVRPFLRMIGHIYHNKEVIDKALVALMFLLLIVSSYFTEILGLHALFGAFIAGVVMPGNIKFRKIMTEKVEDVSLALFLPLFFVSTGLRTEIGLLNTPELWVMCGIFIVVAIIVKFGGDLFSARFVGESWKDSFYIGALMNTRGLMELVVLTIGYEMKILPPSIFVMLVLMTLVTTFMTIPLVSFIKLCFKTREKIKEHQVCVEPADGIFKVLLSFGRAGNGQIMLDVAHQMFARGKNKLDLTALHLTVGSDVNPLHTDNFEEVSFGPILYGAKKLGMHIHTRYEVSNNAGQDICDIVNNEGFDFLLVGSGISMSDSPDDIAATRYRTSFYNRYFKRFKAPESWFYPGALLKDKTKMFIARSNCDVGVFINRNFVKATNTLVVISSEEDLFLLDYTRTLLKATHGSVGIVAKMSTTTPGHDQILKELWDFVSSTPQTQLLPDKDLTPGLFNSYNFMLIGYNTWNDVSEHRKEALQKMPSTLILNKNRRSSSDN
;
A
#
# COMPACT_ATOMS: atom_id res chain seq x y z
N MET A 1 1.99 50.37 -30.05
CA MET A 1 2.63 49.10 -29.68
C MET A 1 2.28 48.84 -28.22
N GLY A 2 1.59 47.73 -27.95
CA GLY A 2 1.21 47.35 -26.59
C GLY A 2 2.43 47.06 -25.69
N LYS A 3 2.24 47.19 -24.37
CA LYS A 3 3.33 46.94 -23.39
C LYS A 3 4.04 45.60 -23.61
N GLY A 4 3.35 44.55 -24.06
CA GLY A 4 3.92 43.23 -24.36
C GLY A 4 4.90 43.24 -25.56
N THR A 5 4.61 44.01 -26.62
CA THR A 5 5.48 44.06 -27.81
C THR A 5 6.79 44.79 -27.52
N LYS A 6 6.77 45.79 -26.62
CA LYS A 6 7.99 46.50 -26.19
C LYS A 6 8.89 45.60 -25.34
N SER A 7 8.30 44.77 -24.46
CA SER A 7 9.07 43.82 -23.65
C SER A 7 9.72 42.73 -24.50
N ILE A 8 9.02 42.17 -25.49
CA ILE A 8 9.57 41.19 -26.44
C ILE A 8 10.69 41.80 -27.28
N ALA A 9 10.47 43.03 -27.79
CA ALA A 9 11.51 43.72 -28.58
C ALA A 9 12.76 43.99 -27.72
N PHE A 10 12.59 44.42 -26.47
CA PHE A 10 13.72 44.65 -25.56
C PHE A 10 14.47 43.33 -25.26
N TYR A 11 13.73 42.22 -25.01
CA TYR A 11 14.31 40.91 -24.76
C TYR A 11 15.12 40.39 -25.96
N LEU A 12 14.58 40.51 -27.19
CA LEU A 12 15.26 40.12 -28.40
C LEU A 12 16.50 40.99 -28.63
N MET A 13 16.40 42.31 -28.39
CA MET A 13 17.58 43.23 -28.50
C MET A 13 18.64 42.85 -27.47
N MET A 14 18.27 42.53 -26.24
CA MET A 14 19.18 42.07 -25.19
C MET A 14 19.91 40.77 -25.60
N ILE A 15 19.19 39.77 -26.13
CA ILE A 15 19.78 38.52 -26.62
C ILE A 15 20.74 38.82 -27.77
N LEU A 16 20.39 39.72 -28.71
CA LEU A 16 21.17 40.03 -29.84
C LEU A 16 22.47 40.75 -29.42
N VAL A 17 22.38 41.75 -28.53
CA VAL A 17 23.53 42.51 -28.05
C VAL A 17 24.46 41.60 -27.23
N PHE A 18 23.93 40.92 -26.22
CA PHE A 18 24.76 40.05 -25.38
C PHE A 18 25.25 38.82 -26.13
N GLY A 19 24.45 38.24 -27.04
CA GLY A 19 24.87 37.16 -27.93
C GLY A 19 26.02 37.58 -28.84
N SER A 20 25.99 38.82 -29.41
CA SER A 20 27.10 39.38 -30.20
C SER A 20 28.35 39.61 -29.35
N LEU A 21 28.20 40.14 -28.13
CA LEU A 21 29.30 40.31 -27.18
C LEU A 21 29.92 38.97 -26.78
N MET A 22 29.13 37.97 -26.50
CA MET A 22 29.60 36.61 -26.21
C MET A 22 30.33 36.02 -27.39
N TYR A 23 29.82 36.17 -28.63
CA TYR A 23 30.49 35.72 -29.83
C TYR A 23 31.87 36.39 -29.99
N PHE A 24 31.98 37.72 -29.75
CA PHE A 24 33.26 38.43 -29.77
C PHE A 24 34.24 37.92 -28.73
N ILE A 25 33.75 37.68 -27.47
CA ILE A 25 34.57 37.14 -26.38
C ILE A 25 35.09 35.75 -26.74
N VAL A 26 34.21 34.87 -27.31
CA VAL A 26 34.64 33.54 -27.75
C VAL A 26 35.69 33.63 -28.85
N LYS A 27 35.47 34.47 -29.87
CA LYS A 27 36.38 34.65 -30.99
C LYS A 27 37.76 35.19 -30.56
N GLU A 28 37.78 36.16 -29.62
CA GLU A 28 38.99 36.68 -29.05
C GLU A 28 39.70 35.67 -28.15
N GLY A 29 38.92 34.91 -27.36
CA GLY A 29 39.41 33.81 -26.54
C GLY A 29 40.04 32.68 -27.37
N GLU A 30 39.45 32.35 -28.51
CA GLU A 30 40.00 31.36 -29.45
C GLU A 30 41.37 31.79 -29.99
N SER A 31 41.60 33.09 -30.18
CA SER A 31 42.89 33.62 -30.62
C SER A 31 44.01 33.47 -29.57
N GLN A 32 43.65 33.33 -28.30
CA GLN A 32 44.57 33.11 -27.16
C GLN A 32 44.88 31.63 -26.89
N GLN A 33 44.26 30.70 -27.62
CA GLN A 33 44.49 29.25 -27.43
C GLN A 33 45.84 28.85 -28.02
N VAL A 34 46.76 28.39 -27.14
CA VAL A 34 48.11 27.95 -27.53
C VAL A 34 48.19 26.43 -27.61
N GLY A 35 48.49 25.88 -28.76
CA GLY A 35 49.08 24.56 -28.97
C GLY A 35 48.15 23.35 -29.13
N THR A 36 47.43 22.91 -28.18
CA THR A 36 46.69 21.59 -28.22
C THR A 36 45.31 21.66 -28.86
N ALA A 37 44.66 22.82 -28.86
CA ALA A 37 43.31 22.98 -29.42
C ALA A 37 43.27 23.01 -30.96
N VAL A 38 44.39 23.37 -31.61
CA VAL A 38 44.49 23.43 -33.09
C VAL A 38 44.41 22.04 -33.73
N GLN A 39 44.93 21.00 -33.06
CA GLN A 39 44.81 19.61 -33.53
C GLN A 39 43.40 19.05 -33.45
N THR A 40 42.60 19.53 -32.50
CA THR A 40 41.19 19.08 -32.33
C THR A 40 40.27 19.69 -33.38
N MET A 41 40.55 20.91 -33.88
CA MET A 41 39.78 21.55 -34.96
C MET A 41 40.04 20.97 -36.35
N GLN A 42 41.23 20.41 -36.60
CA GLN A 42 41.52 19.75 -37.87
C GLN A 42 40.76 18.45 -38.10
N ASN A 43 40.24 17.85 -37.05
CA ASN A 43 39.43 16.64 -37.10
C ASN A 43 37.92 16.91 -36.87
N ALA A 44 37.45 18.14 -37.04
CA ALA A 44 36.05 18.46 -36.95
C ALA A 44 35.26 17.80 -38.10
N PRO A 45 34.11 17.17 -37.84
CA PRO A 45 33.30 16.49 -38.85
C PRO A 45 32.89 17.49 -39.94
N GLN A 46 33.24 17.20 -41.17
CA GLN A 46 32.99 18.08 -42.34
C GLN A 46 31.69 17.72 -43.07
N THR A 47 31.12 16.55 -42.79
CA THR A 47 29.85 16.10 -43.36
C THR A 47 28.79 15.82 -42.28
N MET A 48 27.50 15.94 -42.64
CA MET A 48 26.41 15.59 -41.73
C MET A 48 26.49 14.13 -41.22
N GLY A 49 27.01 13.21 -42.04
CA GLY A 49 27.21 11.81 -41.66
C GLY A 49 28.30 11.64 -40.62
N GLU A 50 29.44 12.32 -40.79
CA GLU A 50 30.51 12.32 -39.79
C GLU A 50 30.05 12.98 -38.47
N GLY A 51 29.31 14.09 -38.57
CA GLY A 51 28.70 14.74 -37.41
C GLY A 51 27.76 13.82 -36.63
N PHE A 52 26.99 13.01 -37.35
CA PHE A 52 26.11 12.01 -36.71
C PHE A 52 26.91 10.90 -36.00
N LEU A 53 28.00 10.43 -36.61
CA LEU A 53 28.85 9.40 -35.98
C LEU A 53 29.53 9.94 -34.72
N VAL A 54 30.06 11.18 -34.76
CA VAL A 54 30.65 11.83 -33.57
C VAL A 54 29.60 12.06 -32.48
N PHE A 55 28.40 12.49 -32.88
CA PHE A 55 27.28 12.60 -31.92
C PHE A 55 26.95 11.24 -31.31
N TRP A 56 26.84 10.19 -32.13
CA TRP A 56 26.51 8.84 -31.63
C TRP A 56 27.60 8.29 -30.72
N ASP A 57 28.86 8.49 -31.06
CA ASP A 57 29.98 8.14 -30.18
C ASP A 57 29.95 8.92 -28.85
N SER A 58 29.62 10.21 -28.91
CA SER A 58 29.40 11.03 -27.71
C SER A 58 28.24 10.49 -26.86
N VAL A 59 27.09 10.13 -27.44
CA VAL A 59 25.94 9.51 -26.74
C VAL A 59 26.37 8.22 -26.10
N THR A 60 27.11 7.36 -26.80
CA THR A 60 27.58 6.07 -26.26
C THR A 60 28.52 6.28 -25.08
N ARG A 61 29.44 7.23 -25.17
CA ARG A 61 30.34 7.61 -24.05
C ARG A 61 29.56 8.15 -22.85
N HIS A 62 28.52 8.96 -23.08
CA HIS A 62 27.69 9.47 -21.98
C HIS A 62 26.84 8.36 -21.33
N ILE A 63 26.33 7.41 -22.12
CA ILE A 63 25.63 6.21 -21.56
C ILE A 63 26.59 5.40 -20.69
N GLN A 64 27.84 5.27 -21.08
CA GLN A 64 28.87 4.53 -20.32
C GLN A 64 29.49 5.34 -19.17
N SER A 65 29.10 6.63 -19.01
CA SER A 65 29.53 7.40 -17.85
C SER A 65 28.98 6.80 -16.56
N SER A 66 29.64 6.99 -15.43
CA SER A 66 29.23 6.44 -14.13
C SER A 66 27.77 6.77 -13.77
N MET A 67 27.32 8.00 -14.08
CA MET A 67 25.93 8.41 -13.83
C MET A 67 24.96 7.83 -14.87
N GLY A 68 25.37 7.77 -16.14
CA GLY A 68 24.56 7.20 -17.23
C GLY A 68 24.25 5.71 -16.98
N ILE A 69 25.27 4.93 -16.66
CA ILE A 69 25.14 3.52 -16.31
C ILE A 69 24.25 3.35 -15.06
N LEU A 70 24.46 4.12 -14.00
CA LEU A 70 23.65 4.02 -12.77
C LEU A 70 22.16 4.27 -13.04
N LEU A 71 21.84 5.31 -13.82
CA LEU A 71 20.45 5.60 -14.18
C LEU A 71 19.83 4.49 -15.04
N LEU A 72 20.58 3.94 -16.01
CA LEU A 72 20.13 2.83 -16.83
C LEU A 72 19.89 1.57 -16.00
N GLN A 73 20.75 1.27 -15.03
CA GLN A 73 20.59 0.18 -14.08
C GLN A 73 19.34 0.36 -13.24
N ILE A 74 19.11 1.54 -12.66
CA ILE A 74 17.90 1.83 -11.86
C ILE A 74 16.63 1.62 -12.70
N ILE A 75 16.60 2.15 -13.93
CA ILE A 75 15.45 1.98 -14.84
C ILE A 75 15.20 0.49 -15.12
N THR A 76 16.23 -0.25 -15.49
CA THR A 76 16.14 -1.67 -15.79
C THR A 76 15.65 -2.48 -14.58
N ILE A 77 16.25 -2.22 -13.41
CA ILE A 77 15.88 -2.88 -12.16
C ILE A 77 14.40 -2.63 -11.83
N LEU A 78 13.95 -1.36 -11.86
CA LEU A 78 12.57 -1.03 -11.54
C LEU A 78 11.57 -1.68 -12.49
N ILE A 79 11.85 -1.69 -13.80
CA ILE A 79 10.97 -2.32 -14.79
C ILE A 79 10.87 -3.83 -14.54
N VAL A 80 12.01 -4.51 -14.39
CA VAL A 80 12.05 -5.97 -14.22
C VAL A 80 11.45 -6.39 -12.89
N CYS A 81 11.76 -5.71 -11.78
CA CYS A 81 11.15 -5.96 -10.47
C CYS A 81 9.64 -5.77 -10.50
N ARG A 82 9.13 -4.74 -11.16
CA ARG A 82 7.67 -4.52 -11.30
C ARG A 82 6.99 -5.62 -12.11
N LEU A 83 7.66 -6.07 -13.19
CA LEU A 83 7.14 -7.16 -14.01
C LEU A 83 7.07 -8.48 -13.22
N PHE A 84 8.16 -8.86 -12.57
CA PHE A 84 8.19 -10.09 -11.76
C PHE A 84 7.28 -10.00 -10.54
N GLY A 85 7.26 -8.88 -9.84
CA GLY A 85 6.33 -8.64 -8.73
C GLY A 85 4.88 -8.83 -9.13
N TRP A 86 4.47 -8.27 -10.27
CA TRP A 86 3.14 -8.46 -10.83
C TRP A 86 2.85 -9.93 -11.23
N MET A 87 3.83 -10.63 -11.82
CA MET A 87 3.67 -12.06 -12.14
C MET A 87 3.45 -12.90 -10.88
N PHE A 88 4.26 -12.68 -9.84
CA PHE A 88 4.15 -13.41 -8.57
C PHE A 88 2.86 -13.08 -7.84
N GLN A 89 2.42 -11.84 -7.86
CA GLN A 89 1.12 -11.45 -7.30
C GLN A 89 -0.06 -12.17 -7.98
N LYS A 90 -0.01 -12.38 -9.31
CA LYS A 90 -1.04 -13.13 -10.04
C LYS A 90 -1.16 -14.59 -9.60
N ILE A 91 -0.07 -15.22 -9.19
CA ILE A 91 -0.07 -16.59 -8.66
C ILE A 91 -0.30 -16.64 -7.15
N GLY A 92 -0.69 -15.48 -6.54
CA GLY A 92 -1.00 -15.37 -5.13
C GLY A 92 0.22 -15.39 -4.21
N GLN A 93 1.41 -15.06 -4.71
CA GLN A 93 2.66 -14.97 -3.94
C GLN A 93 3.01 -13.49 -3.65
N PRO A 94 3.73 -13.21 -2.54
CA PRO A 94 4.19 -11.87 -2.23
C PRO A 94 5.09 -11.28 -3.33
N THR A 95 4.94 -9.99 -3.63
CA THR A 95 5.75 -9.28 -4.64
C THR A 95 7.25 -9.33 -4.36
N VAL A 96 7.64 -9.36 -3.09
CA VAL A 96 9.04 -9.46 -2.63
C VAL A 96 9.75 -10.67 -3.21
N ILE A 97 9.09 -11.83 -3.30
CA ILE A 97 9.68 -13.03 -3.91
C ILE A 97 9.97 -12.77 -5.39
N GLY A 98 9.04 -12.12 -6.09
CA GLY A 98 9.23 -11.73 -7.49
C GLY A 98 10.41 -10.78 -7.69
N GLU A 99 10.61 -9.83 -6.79
CA GLU A 99 11.73 -8.87 -6.83
C GLU A 99 13.10 -9.54 -6.60
N ILE A 100 13.18 -10.52 -5.69
CA ILE A 100 14.40 -11.31 -5.48
C ILE A 100 14.70 -12.17 -6.72
N VAL A 101 13.68 -12.85 -7.26
CA VAL A 101 13.81 -13.64 -8.49
C VAL A 101 14.22 -12.75 -9.67
N ALA A 102 13.68 -11.54 -9.79
CA ALA A 102 14.10 -10.55 -10.78
C ALA A 102 15.60 -10.24 -10.67
N GLY A 103 16.11 -10.10 -9.44
CA GLY A 103 17.55 -9.91 -9.19
C GLY A 103 18.41 -11.10 -9.64
N ILE A 104 17.97 -12.33 -9.37
CA ILE A 104 18.67 -13.54 -9.82
C ILE A 104 18.64 -13.65 -11.36
N VAL A 105 17.51 -13.26 -11.99
CA VAL A 105 17.38 -13.23 -13.45
C VAL A 105 18.28 -12.19 -14.09
N LEU A 106 18.39 -11.00 -13.51
CA LEU A 106 19.32 -9.95 -13.97
C LEU A 106 20.79 -10.26 -13.62
N GLY A 107 21.01 -11.19 -12.72
CA GLY A 107 22.35 -11.59 -12.25
C GLY A 107 23.10 -12.54 -13.17
N PRO A 108 24.27 -13.00 -12.71
CA PRO A 108 25.15 -13.91 -13.45
C PRO A 108 24.49 -15.25 -13.74
N SER A 109 23.52 -15.66 -12.91
CA SER A 109 22.84 -16.97 -13.02
C SER A 109 22.02 -17.14 -14.29
N VAL A 110 21.35 -16.08 -14.79
CA VAL A 110 20.48 -16.14 -15.97
C VAL A 110 20.97 -15.18 -17.04
N LEU A 111 20.92 -13.86 -16.81
CA LEU A 111 21.32 -12.87 -17.81
C LEU A 111 22.80 -13.01 -18.16
N GLY A 112 23.68 -13.21 -17.19
CA GLY A 112 25.12 -13.40 -17.40
C GLY A 112 25.44 -14.67 -18.17
N HIS A 113 24.65 -15.73 -18.00
CA HIS A 113 24.84 -17.01 -18.72
C HIS A 113 24.26 -16.95 -20.14
N LEU A 114 23.03 -16.41 -20.31
CA LEU A 114 22.32 -16.40 -21.60
C LEU A 114 22.82 -15.28 -22.53
N LEU A 115 23.10 -14.11 -21.99
CA LEU A 115 23.46 -12.88 -22.74
C LEU A 115 24.65 -12.15 -22.07
N PRO A 116 25.86 -12.74 -22.09
CA PRO A 116 27.02 -12.20 -21.35
C PRO A 116 27.38 -10.78 -21.77
N GLY A 117 27.26 -10.44 -23.06
CA GLY A 117 27.53 -9.10 -23.55
C GLY A 117 26.54 -8.04 -23.02
N VAL A 118 25.27 -8.38 -22.90
CA VAL A 118 24.25 -7.50 -22.32
C VAL A 118 24.46 -7.34 -20.81
N SER A 119 24.79 -8.42 -20.14
CA SER A 119 25.07 -8.39 -18.69
C SER A 119 26.30 -7.53 -18.39
N ALA A 120 27.40 -7.68 -19.13
CA ALA A 120 28.61 -6.88 -18.97
C ALA A 120 28.39 -5.40 -19.27
N PHE A 121 27.49 -5.07 -20.22
CA PHE A 121 27.11 -3.70 -20.53
C PHE A 121 26.22 -3.08 -19.45
N LEU A 122 25.18 -3.78 -18.99
CA LEU A 122 24.23 -3.26 -18.00
C LEU A 122 24.80 -3.23 -16.57
N PHE A 123 25.59 -4.24 -16.20
CA PHE A 123 26.11 -4.43 -14.85
C PHE A 123 27.63 -4.61 -14.85
N PRO A 124 28.41 -3.62 -15.36
CA PRO A 124 29.87 -3.68 -15.26
C PRO A 124 30.29 -3.69 -13.79
N LEU A 125 31.30 -4.53 -13.46
CA LEU A 125 31.75 -4.77 -12.07
C LEU A 125 32.07 -3.47 -11.32
N GLU A 126 32.65 -2.50 -12.00
CA GLU A 126 33.02 -1.20 -11.42
C GLU A 126 31.80 -0.37 -10.96
N SER A 127 30.63 -0.57 -11.57
CA SER A 127 29.41 0.18 -11.26
C SER A 127 28.58 -0.44 -10.14
N LEU A 128 28.79 -1.72 -9.81
CA LEU A 128 28.00 -2.44 -8.79
C LEU A 128 28.14 -1.82 -7.40
N GLY A 129 29.28 -1.18 -7.12
CA GLY A 129 29.51 -0.43 -5.88
C GLY A 129 28.47 0.70 -5.68
N ASN A 130 28.10 1.40 -6.72
CA ASN A 130 27.12 2.50 -6.67
C ASN A 130 25.71 1.99 -6.32
N ILE A 131 25.29 0.86 -6.92
CA ILE A 131 24.02 0.20 -6.60
C ILE A 131 24.03 -0.28 -5.15
N THR A 132 25.13 -0.86 -4.69
CA THR A 132 25.27 -1.33 -3.32
C THR A 132 25.12 -0.19 -2.31
N ILE A 133 25.81 0.94 -2.50
CA ILE A 133 25.69 2.11 -1.62
C ILE A 133 24.25 2.63 -1.60
N LEU A 134 23.62 2.76 -2.78
CA LEU A 134 22.25 3.25 -2.89
C LEU A 134 21.24 2.29 -2.24
N SER A 135 21.43 0.99 -2.40
CA SER A 135 20.60 -0.03 -1.76
C SER A 135 20.75 -0.05 -0.23
N GLN A 136 21.98 0.10 0.28
CA GLN A 136 22.23 0.22 1.72
C GLN A 136 21.58 1.47 2.31
N PHE A 137 21.66 2.61 1.62
CA PHE A 137 20.97 3.82 2.05
C PHE A 137 19.45 3.62 2.08
N GLY A 138 18.91 2.94 1.07
CA GLY A 138 17.50 2.56 1.06
C GLY A 138 17.09 1.65 2.22
N LEU A 139 17.94 0.69 2.58
CA LEU A 139 17.72 -0.15 3.76
C LEU A 139 17.74 0.64 5.06
N ILE A 140 18.61 1.65 5.21
CA ILE A 140 18.63 2.54 6.37
C ILE A 140 17.27 3.24 6.53
N LEU A 141 16.74 3.80 5.43
CA LEU A 141 15.41 4.43 5.42
C LEU A 141 14.30 3.44 5.76
N PHE A 142 14.35 2.26 5.19
CA PHE A 142 13.36 1.21 5.43
C PHE A 142 13.40 0.70 6.88
N MET A 143 14.61 0.49 7.44
CA MET A 143 14.77 0.10 8.85
C MET A 143 14.26 1.14 9.83
N PHE A 144 14.42 2.40 9.51
CA PHE A 144 13.84 3.50 10.27
C PHE A 144 12.30 3.45 10.23
N ALA A 145 11.71 3.22 9.06
CA ALA A 145 10.26 3.07 8.92
C ALA A 145 9.72 1.89 9.75
N ILE A 146 10.35 0.71 9.65
CA ILE A 146 10.00 -0.46 10.48
C ILE A 146 10.14 -0.15 11.98
N GLY A 147 11.23 0.52 12.38
CA GLY A 147 11.40 0.93 13.79
C GLY A 147 10.27 1.84 14.26
N MET A 148 9.79 2.75 13.43
CA MET A 148 8.62 3.61 13.73
C MET A 148 7.32 2.82 13.83
N GLU A 149 7.14 1.76 13.07
CA GLU A 149 5.94 0.93 13.11
C GLU A 149 5.80 0.14 14.41
N LEU A 150 6.92 -0.19 15.07
CA LEU A 150 6.90 -0.96 16.31
C LEU A 150 6.34 -0.15 17.49
N ASP A 151 5.19 -0.57 18.00
CA ASP A 151 4.64 -0.08 19.26
C ASP A 151 5.00 -1.00 20.43
N ILE A 152 6.03 -0.59 21.19
CA ILE A 152 6.48 -1.33 22.39
C ILE A 152 5.37 -1.45 23.45
N GLY A 153 4.41 -0.50 23.48
CA GLY A 153 3.30 -0.51 24.43
C GLY A 153 2.30 -1.63 24.13
N GLU A 154 1.95 -1.85 22.88
CA GLU A 154 1.04 -2.93 22.44
C GLU A 154 1.70 -4.30 22.52
N VAL A 155 2.96 -4.41 22.08
CA VAL A 155 3.75 -5.63 22.24
C VAL A 155 3.76 -6.05 23.74
N ARG A 156 3.90 -5.10 24.67
CA ARG A 156 3.91 -5.37 26.11
C ARG A 156 2.57 -5.89 26.66
N LYS A 157 1.43 -5.51 26.09
CA LYS A 157 0.11 -5.97 26.56
C LYS A 157 -0.13 -7.46 26.27
N LYS A 158 0.41 -8.01 25.18
CA LYS A 158 0.23 -9.40 24.74
C LYS A 158 1.45 -10.30 25.00
N LEU A 159 2.43 -9.82 25.79
CA LEU A 159 3.72 -10.46 25.99
C LEU A 159 3.65 -11.88 26.56
N LYS A 160 2.68 -12.18 27.44
CA LYS A 160 2.67 -13.49 28.14
C LYS A 160 2.43 -14.67 27.21
N GLU A 161 1.61 -14.49 26.18
CA GLU A 161 1.24 -15.55 25.23
C GLU A 161 2.24 -15.64 24.06
N THR A 162 2.78 -14.52 23.61
CA THR A 162 3.62 -14.42 22.41
C THR A 162 5.11 -14.58 22.67
N ILE A 163 5.60 -14.31 23.91
CA ILE A 163 7.02 -14.46 24.25
C ILE A 163 7.52 -15.87 24.01
N LEU A 164 6.78 -16.88 24.47
CA LEU A 164 7.25 -18.26 24.35
C LEU A 164 7.34 -18.68 22.87
N ILE A 165 6.32 -18.36 22.07
CA ILE A 165 6.32 -18.68 20.64
C ILE A 165 7.47 -17.95 19.95
N SER A 166 7.63 -16.65 20.19
CA SER A 166 8.68 -15.83 19.58
C SER A 166 10.10 -16.32 19.92
N HIS A 167 10.37 -16.59 21.20
CA HIS A 167 11.71 -17.03 21.60
C HIS A 167 12.02 -18.46 21.15
N THR A 168 11.02 -19.36 21.18
CA THR A 168 11.19 -20.73 20.64
C THR A 168 11.43 -20.65 19.12
N SER A 169 10.68 -19.79 18.42
CA SER A 169 10.85 -19.51 16.99
C SER A 169 12.25 -18.99 16.62
N THR A 170 12.95 -18.38 17.57
CA THR A 170 14.31 -17.86 17.38
C THR A 170 15.37 -18.86 17.87
N ILE A 171 15.27 -19.33 19.11
CA ILE A 171 16.33 -20.13 19.76
C ILE A 171 16.48 -21.51 19.12
N VAL A 172 15.36 -22.18 18.82
CA VAL A 172 15.43 -23.56 18.28
C VAL A 172 16.06 -23.58 16.88
N PRO A 173 15.62 -22.77 15.90
CA PRO A 173 16.29 -22.72 14.60
C PRO A 173 17.73 -22.18 14.68
N PHE A 174 18.02 -21.28 15.60
CA PHE A 174 19.38 -20.79 15.84
C PHE A 174 20.32 -21.92 16.25
N PHE A 175 19.90 -22.74 17.21
CA PHE A 175 20.68 -23.90 17.65
C PHE A 175 20.92 -24.90 16.49
N PHE A 176 19.87 -25.27 15.75
CA PHE A 176 20.02 -26.21 14.63
C PHE A 176 20.81 -25.59 13.47
N GLY A 177 20.76 -24.27 13.28
CA GLY A 177 21.62 -23.57 12.35
C GLY A 177 23.10 -23.67 12.75
N MET A 178 23.42 -23.45 14.02
CA MET A 178 24.78 -23.66 14.53
C MET A 178 25.22 -25.14 14.40
N LEU A 179 24.32 -26.07 14.65
CA LEU A 179 24.61 -27.51 14.46
C LEU A 179 24.89 -27.83 12.99
N THR A 180 24.09 -27.28 12.05
CA THR A 180 24.35 -27.42 10.62
C THR A 180 25.71 -26.80 10.25
N ALA A 181 26.01 -25.63 10.79
CA ALA A 181 27.30 -24.94 10.60
C ALA A 181 28.47 -25.82 11.07
N TYR A 182 28.34 -26.57 12.17
CA TYR A 182 29.36 -27.48 12.65
C TYR A 182 29.73 -28.55 11.62
N TYR A 183 28.71 -29.12 10.95
CA TYR A 183 28.96 -30.17 9.93
C TYR A 183 29.53 -29.61 8.62
N VAL A 184 29.20 -28.36 8.24
CA VAL A 184 29.61 -27.78 6.97
C VAL A 184 30.90 -26.94 7.06
N TYR A 185 31.33 -26.56 8.27
CA TYR A 185 32.46 -25.65 8.47
C TYR A 185 33.76 -26.15 7.84
N GLY A 186 34.11 -27.40 8.10
CA GLY A 186 35.38 -27.99 7.60
C GLY A 186 35.48 -28.03 6.07
N SER A 187 34.35 -28.15 5.38
CA SER A 187 34.31 -28.34 3.93
C SER A 187 34.08 -27.03 3.17
N TYR A 188 33.40 -26.05 3.77
CA TYR A 188 32.90 -24.87 3.03
C TYR A 188 33.36 -23.52 3.59
N ALA A 189 33.86 -23.42 4.83
CA ALA A 189 34.29 -22.16 5.40
C ALA A 189 35.55 -21.61 4.71
N HIS A 190 35.63 -20.26 4.60
CA HIS A 190 36.88 -19.65 4.15
C HIS A 190 38.03 -19.94 5.11
N LYS A 191 39.25 -20.19 4.56
CA LYS A 191 40.44 -20.36 5.38
C LYS A 191 40.67 -19.12 6.26
N GLY A 192 40.70 -19.33 7.58
CA GLY A 192 40.91 -18.25 8.55
C GLY A 192 39.63 -17.64 9.15
N THR A 193 38.44 -18.03 8.69
CA THR A 193 37.20 -17.58 9.34
C THR A 193 37.04 -18.32 10.69
N PRO A 194 36.82 -17.59 11.82
CA PRO A 194 36.57 -18.24 13.11
C PRO A 194 35.28 -19.07 13.07
N PHE A 195 35.31 -20.27 13.61
CA PHE A 195 34.13 -21.16 13.70
C PHE A 195 32.95 -20.47 14.38
N LEU A 196 33.20 -19.76 15.47
CA LEU A 196 32.16 -19.08 16.23
C LEU A 196 31.39 -18.08 15.36
N SER A 197 32.10 -17.19 14.63
CA SER A 197 31.49 -16.21 13.76
C SER A 197 30.67 -16.86 12.64
N PHE A 198 31.22 -17.90 12.00
CA PHE A 198 30.52 -18.65 10.96
C PHE A 198 29.26 -19.34 11.48
N ALA A 199 29.35 -20.04 12.63
CA ALA A 199 28.21 -20.72 13.23
C ALA A 199 27.11 -19.73 13.69
N LEU A 200 27.48 -18.59 14.27
CA LEU A 200 26.55 -17.57 14.69
C LEU A 200 25.80 -16.94 13.50
N PHE A 201 26.48 -16.67 12.36
CA PHE A 201 25.83 -16.15 11.16
C PHE A 201 24.87 -17.13 10.52
N ILE A 202 25.20 -18.41 10.44
CA ILE A 202 24.27 -19.44 9.94
C ILE A 202 23.10 -19.62 10.93
N GLY A 203 23.40 -19.63 12.23
CA GLY A 203 22.38 -19.74 13.27
C GLY A 203 21.34 -18.64 13.18
N ILE A 204 21.78 -17.38 13.10
CA ILE A 204 20.85 -16.25 13.01
C ILE A 204 20.12 -16.23 11.66
N ALA A 205 20.78 -16.53 10.55
CA ALA A 205 20.14 -16.62 9.25
C ALA A 205 18.99 -17.65 9.24
N MET A 206 19.16 -18.79 9.91
CA MET A 206 18.13 -19.81 10.01
C MET A 206 17.01 -19.48 11.03
N SER A 207 17.16 -18.48 11.89
CA SER A 207 16.24 -18.18 12.98
C SER A 207 15.21 -17.09 12.67
N ILE A 208 15.51 -16.15 11.78
CA ILE A 208 14.71 -14.95 11.53
C ILE A 208 13.36 -15.29 10.88
N THR A 209 12.28 -14.62 11.37
CA THR A 209 10.96 -14.58 10.74
C THR A 209 10.77 -13.17 10.17
N ALA A 210 10.31 -13.02 8.94
CA ALA A 210 10.10 -11.71 8.34
C ALA A 210 8.70 -11.15 8.69
N PHE A 211 8.62 -10.32 9.73
CA PHE A 211 7.35 -9.67 10.13
C PHE A 211 6.64 -8.95 8.97
N PRO A 212 7.28 -8.11 8.11
CA PRO A 212 6.56 -7.39 7.06
C PRO A 212 5.93 -8.33 6.02
N VAL A 213 6.63 -9.43 5.65
CA VAL A 213 6.10 -10.40 4.70
C VAL A 213 4.95 -11.21 5.31
N LEU A 214 5.11 -11.61 6.57
CA LEU A 214 4.06 -12.30 7.33
C LEU A 214 2.82 -11.43 7.48
N ALA A 215 2.98 -10.16 7.84
CA ALA A 215 1.89 -9.19 7.98
C ALA A 215 1.08 -9.09 6.69
N ARG A 216 1.77 -9.02 5.56
CA ARG A 216 1.13 -8.98 4.24
C ARG A 216 0.35 -10.27 3.94
N ILE A 217 0.92 -11.45 4.22
CA ILE A 217 0.23 -12.73 4.01
C ILE A 217 -1.03 -12.82 4.89
N ILE A 218 -0.96 -12.39 6.15
CA ILE A 218 -2.09 -12.37 7.07
C ILE A 218 -3.20 -11.42 6.57
N GLN A 219 -2.84 -10.25 6.05
CA GLN A 219 -3.78 -9.31 5.43
C GLN A 219 -4.45 -9.90 4.19
N GLU A 220 -3.66 -10.45 3.26
CA GLU A 220 -4.17 -11.04 2.02
C GLU A 220 -5.09 -12.25 2.25
N LYS A 221 -4.91 -12.97 3.37
CA LYS A 221 -5.76 -14.09 3.78
C LYS A 221 -6.94 -13.70 4.68
N GLY A 222 -7.11 -12.40 4.98
CA GLY A 222 -8.21 -11.91 5.84
C GLY A 222 -8.10 -12.34 7.30
N LEU A 223 -6.90 -12.68 7.79
CA LEU A 223 -6.68 -13.19 9.15
C LEU A 223 -6.35 -12.10 10.17
N THR A 224 -6.29 -10.83 9.77
CA THR A 224 -5.78 -9.71 10.59
C THR A 224 -6.52 -9.55 11.92
N LYS A 225 -7.85 -9.74 11.93
CA LYS A 225 -8.70 -9.64 13.13
C LYS A 225 -8.92 -10.96 13.85
N THR A 226 -8.36 -12.04 13.36
CA THR A 226 -8.49 -13.35 14.03
C THR A 226 -7.49 -13.47 15.18
N HIS A 227 -7.84 -14.23 16.21
CA HIS A 227 -6.93 -14.58 17.30
C HIS A 227 -5.60 -15.14 16.79
N LEU A 228 -5.66 -16.03 15.79
CA LEU A 228 -4.53 -16.61 15.09
C LEU A 228 -3.63 -15.54 14.45
N GLY A 229 -4.21 -14.61 13.67
CA GLY A 229 -3.48 -13.53 13.01
C GLY A 229 -2.80 -12.60 14.02
N THR A 230 -3.51 -12.25 15.09
CA THR A 230 -3.00 -11.39 16.16
C THR A 230 -1.81 -12.02 16.91
N ILE A 231 -1.90 -13.30 17.27
CA ILE A 231 -0.79 -14.01 17.94
C ILE A 231 0.41 -14.14 17.01
N SER A 232 0.19 -14.54 15.74
CA SER A 232 1.28 -14.69 14.78
C SER A 232 2.01 -13.38 14.54
N LEU A 233 1.28 -12.26 14.35
CA LEU A 233 1.86 -10.93 14.15
C LEU A 233 2.63 -10.44 15.38
N ALA A 234 2.06 -10.57 16.56
CA ALA A 234 2.71 -10.15 17.80
C ALA A 234 3.95 -11.00 18.09
N SER A 235 3.93 -12.31 17.81
CA SER A 235 5.08 -13.20 17.95
C SER A 235 6.18 -12.85 16.97
N ALA A 236 5.85 -12.58 15.70
CA ALA A 236 6.82 -12.19 14.70
C ALA A 236 7.45 -10.81 15.00
N ALA A 237 6.66 -9.83 15.41
CA ALA A 237 7.16 -8.51 15.79
C ALA A 237 8.14 -8.57 16.98
N ASN A 238 7.81 -9.40 17.99
CA ASN A 238 8.73 -9.63 19.11
C ASN A 238 9.99 -10.42 18.68
N GLY A 239 9.83 -11.35 17.73
CA GLY A 239 10.91 -12.11 17.11
C GLY A 239 11.87 -11.21 16.34
N ASP A 240 11.37 -10.23 15.60
CA ASP A 240 12.20 -9.26 14.87
C ASP A 240 13.06 -8.42 15.83
N ILE A 241 12.50 -7.92 16.94
CA ILE A 241 13.27 -7.19 17.97
C ILE A 241 14.40 -8.09 18.51
N THR A 242 14.07 -9.33 18.86
CA THR A 242 15.04 -10.30 19.40
C THR A 242 16.13 -10.61 18.37
N ALA A 243 15.75 -10.81 17.09
CA ALA A 243 16.68 -11.08 16.02
C ALA A 243 17.65 -9.92 15.77
N TRP A 244 17.18 -8.67 15.84
CA TRP A 244 18.02 -7.48 15.71
C TRP A 244 19.03 -7.35 16.86
N CYS A 245 18.59 -7.56 18.10
CA CYS A 245 19.49 -7.56 19.24
C CYS A 245 20.54 -8.66 19.12
N LEU A 246 20.13 -9.86 18.69
CA LEU A 246 21.02 -10.99 18.47
C LEU A 246 22.01 -10.73 17.33
N LEU A 247 21.55 -10.14 16.22
CA LEU A 247 22.40 -9.76 15.09
C LEU A 247 23.48 -8.77 15.50
N ALA A 248 23.12 -7.75 16.28
CA ALA A 248 24.07 -6.78 16.80
C ALA A 248 25.18 -7.46 17.63
N VAL A 249 24.81 -8.44 18.48
CA VAL A 249 25.77 -9.23 19.27
C VAL A 249 26.64 -10.09 18.34
N VAL A 250 26.05 -10.75 17.36
CA VAL A 250 26.79 -11.59 16.40
C VAL A 250 27.80 -10.78 15.58
N ILE A 251 27.41 -9.59 15.11
CA ILE A 251 28.30 -8.67 14.39
C ILE A 251 29.42 -8.20 15.31
N ALA A 252 29.11 -7.80 16.55
CA ALA A 252 30.09 -7.36 17.52
C ALA A 252 31.15 -8.45 17.82
N ILE A 253 30.73 -9.71 17.96
CA ILE A 253 31.63 -10.85 18.17
C ILE A 253 32.49 -11.09 16.91
N ALA A 254 31.87 -11.00 15.74
CA ALA A 254 32.56 -11.29 14.47
C ALA A 254 33.63 -10.25 14.13
N GLN A 255 33.37 -8.97 14.43
CA GLN A 255 34.32 -7.87 14.17
C GLN A 255 35.41 -7.71 15.23
N ALA A 256 35.17 -8.18 16.43
CA ALA A 256 36.00 -7.84 17.57
C ALA A 256 37.43 -8.40 17.53
N GLY A 257 37.75 -9.41 16.72
CA GLY A 257 39.06 -10.05 16.63
C GLY A 257 39.55 -10.72 17.93
N SER A 258 38.96 -10.35 19.08
CA SER A 258 39.20 -10.96 20.38
C SER A 258 37.95 -10.95 21.27
N MET A 259 37.86 -11.95 22.20
CA MET A 259 36.75 -12.02 23.17
C MET A 259 36.62 -10.76 24.02
N LEU A 260 37.74 -10.16 24.41
CA LEU A 260 37.75 -8.97 25.26
C LEU A 260 37.21 -7.74 24.49
N SER A 261 37.55 -7.59 23.23
CA SER A 261 37.04 -6.53 22.35
C SER A 261 35.52 -6.66 22.12
N ALA A 262 35.00 -7.90 21.99
CA ALA A 262 33.57 -8.15 21.89
C ALA A 262 32.79 -7.68 23.12
N VAL A 263 33.34 -7.85 24.31
CA VAL A 263 32.72 -7.36 25.56
C VAL A 263 32.56 -5.83 25.56
N TYR A 264 33.57 -5.10 25.09
CA TYR A 264 33.48 -3.64 24.99
C TYR A 264 32.44 -3.22 23.93
N ASN A 265 32.40 -3.88 22.76
CA ASN A 265 31.40 -3.59 21.75
C ASN A 265 29.98 -3.81 22.27
N ILE A 266 29.73 -4.91 22.99
CA ILE A 266 28.44 -5.20 23.62
C ILE A 266 28.11 -4.15 24.70
N LEU A 267 29.08 -3.77 25.54
CA LEU A 267 28.88 -2.76 26.57
C LEU A 267 28.50 -1.39 25.97
N PHE A 268 29.24 -0.95 24.94
CA PHE A 268 28.93 0.31 24.25
C PHE A 268 27.60 0.24 23.52
N SER A 269 27.19 -0.92 22.98
CA SER A 269 25.87 -1.14 22.39
C SER A 269 24.76 -0.94 23.40
N ILE A 270 24.90 -1.52 24.57
CA ILE A 270 23.93 -1.37 25.67
C ILE A 270 23.87 0.10 26.11
N LEU A 271 25.02 0.76 26.27
CA LEU A 271 25.09 2.17 26.63
C LEU A 271 24.42 3.07 25.59
N TYR A 272 24.64 2.78 24.31
CA TYR A 272 23.98 3.49 23.21
C TYR A 272 22.46 3.31 23.26
N ILE A 273 21.95 2.08 23.40
CA ILE A 273 20.51 1.82 23.51
C ILE A 273 19.94 2.58 24.72
N LEU A 274 20.60 2.51 25.87
CA LEU A 274 20.18 3.21 27.09
C LEU A 274 20.13 4.72 26.87
N PHE A 275 21.13 5.31 26.23
CA PHE A 275 21.14 6.72 25.84
C PHE A 275 19.96 7.08 24.93
N MET A 276 19.68 6.28 23.91
CA MET A 276 18.56 6.51 22.98
C MET A 276 17.21 6.47 23.70
N PHE A 277 17.03 5.55 24.67
CA PHE A 277 15.77 5.44 25.41
C PHE A 277 15.63 6.46 26.57
N LEU A 278 16.71 6.81 27.26
CA LEU A 278 16.68 7.69 28.43
C LEU A 278 16.87 9.18 28.10
N ALA A 279 17.60 9.50 27.03
CA ALA A 279 17.89 10.90 26.67
C ALA A 279 17.12 11.29 25.39
N VAL A 280 17.29 10.55 24.29
CA VAL A 280 16.73 10.94 22.98
C VAL A 280 15.21 10.79 22.95
N ARG A 281 14.66 9.68 23.44
CA ARG A 281 13.21 9.44 23.45
C ARG A 281 12.41 10.46 24.23
N PRO A 282 12.78 10.87 25.45
CA PRO A 282 12.08 11.94 26.18
C PRO A 282 12.15 13.29 25.46
N PHE A 283 13.31 13.62 24.88
CA PHE A 283 13.49 14.83 24.08
C PHE A 283 12.54 14.85 22.87
N LEU A 284 12.45 13.75 22.13
CA LEU A 284 11.54 13.63 20.98
C LEU A 284 10.06 13.67 21.41
N ARG A 285 9.72 13.11 22.57
CA ARG A 285 8.35 13.22 23.12
C ARG A 285 7.97 14.66 23.42
N MET A 286 8.87 15.44 23.98
CA MET A 286 8.65 16.87 24.22
C MET A 286 8.36 17.61 22.92
N ILE A 287 9.12 17.36 21.87
CA ILE A 287 8.86 17.92 20.53
C ILE A 287 7.51 17.45 19.98
N GLY A 288 7.20 16.16 20.12
CA GLY A 288 5.91 15.58 19.67
C GLY A 288 4.69 16.23 20.33
N HIS A 289 4.78 16.63 21.60
CA HIS A 289 3.72 17.37 22.30
C HIS A 289 3.50 18.77 21.73
N ILE A 290 4.56 19.48 21.35
CA ILE A 290 4.49 20.83 20.76
C ILE A 290 3.74 20.80 19.41
N TYR A 291 3.87 19.71 18.65
CA TYR A 291 3.28 19.53 17.32
C TYR A 291 1.96 18.75 17.32
N HIS A 292 1.39 18.44 18.48
CA HIS A 292 0.17 17.59 18.60
C HIS A 292 -1.05 18.14 17.85
N ASN A 293 -1.16 19.47 17.74
CA ASN A 293 -2.33 20.15 17.14
C ASN A 293 -2.11 20.64 15.70
N LYS A 294 -0.98 20.38 15.08
CA LYS A 294 -0.72 20.82 13.70
C LYS A 294 -1.00 19.69 12.71
N GLU A 295 -1.83 19.97 11.70
CA GLU A 295 -2.15 19.02 10.61
C GLU A 295 -1.00 18.84 9.60
N VAL A 296 -0.04 19.77 9.59
CA VAL A 296 1.09 19.76 8.65
C VAL A 296 2.40 19.69 9.45
N ILE A 297 3.21 18.70 9.14
CA ILE A 297 4.56 18.56 9.73
C ILE A 297 5.48 19.57 9.03
N ASP A 298 6.16 20.40 9.83
CA ASP A 298 7.13 21.39 9.35
C ASP A 298 8.36 20.68 8.73
N LYS A 299 8.89 21.25 7.63
CA LYS A 299 10.09 20.74 6.95
C LYS A 299 11.30 20.66 7.88
N ALA A 300 11.42 21.60 8.85
CA ALA A 300 12.47 21.59 9.84
C ALA A 300 12.42 20.35 10.75
N LEU A 301 11.21 19.92 11.14
CA LEU A 301 11.03 18.71 11.94
C LEU A 301 11.39 17.46 11.16
N VAL A 302 10.99 17.37 9.89
CA VAL A 302 11.38 16.26 8.99
C VAL A 302 12.91 16.20 8.86
N ALA A 303 13.56 17.35 8.64
CA ALA A 303 15.03 17.42 8.56
C ALA A 303 15.71 16.96 9.88
N LEU A 304 15.16 17.34 11.03
CA LEU A 304 15.66 16.90 12.34
C LEU A 304 15.57 15.38 12.51
N MET A 305 14.47 14.76 12.04
CA MET A 305 14.29 13.30 12.10
C MET A 305 15.28 12.57 11.19
N PHE A 306 15.50 13.07 9.97
CA PHE A 306 16.53 12.51 9.09
C PHE A 306 17.94 12.72 9.65
N LEU A 307 18.21 13.86 10.27
CA LEU A 307 19.49 14.09 10.93
C LEU A 307 19.71 13.08 12.08
N LEU A 308 18.69 12.86 12.91
CA LEU A 308 18.75 11.84 13.98
C LEU A 308 18.98 10.44 13.41
N LEU A 309 18.27 10.08 12.33
CA LEU A 309 18.46 8.80 11.64
C LEU A 309 19.91 8.62 11.19
N ILE A 310 20.47 9.62 10.50
CA ILE A 310 21.83 9.55 9.95
C ILE A 310 22.87 9.53 11.07
N VAL A 311 22.72 10.37 12.11
CA VAL A 311 23.63 10.40 13.27
C VAL A 311 23.60 9.07 14.02
N SER A 312 22.41 8.52 14.23
CA SER A 312 22.22 7.23 14.90
C SER A 312 22.88 6.09 14.11
N SER A 313 22.64 6.05 12.79
CA SER A 313 23.23 5.05 11.88
C SER A 313 24.76 5.17 11.84
N TYR A 314 25.27 6.41 11.74
CA TYR A 314 26.71 6.67 11.72
C TYR A 314 27.39 6.23 13.05
N PHE A 315 26.74 6.53 14.18
CA PHE A 315 27.28 6.15 15.48
C PHE A 315 27.37 4.62 15.66
N THR A 316 26.34 3.89 15.25
CA THR A 316 26.36 2.43 15.31
C THR A 316 27.34 1.81 14.32
N GLU A 317 27.54 2.42 13.15
CA GLU A 317 28.55 1.99 12.17
C GLU A 317 29.97 2.10 12.78
N ILE A 318 30.30 3.21 13.43
CA ILE A 318 31.59 3.39 14.11
C ILE A 318 31.78 2.39 15.26
N LEU A 319 30.70 2.07 15.98
CA LEU A 319 30.74 1.05 17.03
C LEU A 319 30.88 -0.39 16.50
N GLY A 320 30.87 -0.58 15.17
CA GLY A 320 30.91 -1.90 14.57
C GLY A 320 29.61 -2.69 14.69
N LEU A 321 28.44 -2.02 14.85
CA LEU A 321 27.14 -2.65 15.00
C LEU A 321 26.32 -2.67 13.70
N HIS A 322 26.83 -2.08 12.64
CA HIS A 322 26.16 -1.78 11.38
C HIS A 322 25.12 -0.65 11.44
N ALA A 323 25.12 0.22 10.44
CA ALA A 323 24.23 1.40 10.32
C ALA A 323 22.74 1.09 10.43
N LEU A 324 22.31 -0.10 9.95
CA LEU A 324 20.91 -0.54 9.97
C LEU A 324 20.35 -0.67 11.38
N PHE A 325 21.16 -1.08 12.35
CA PHE A 325 20.77 -1.17 13.75
C PHE A 325 20.46 0.22 14.32
N GLY A 326 21.34 1.20 14.03
CA GLY A 326 21.12 2.58 14.42
C GLY A 326 19.85 3.19 13.80
N ALA A 327 19.60 2.89 12.53
CA ALA A 327 18.39 3.30 11.86
C ALA A 327 17.12 2.74 12.52
N PHE A 328 17.12 1.46 12.83
CA PHE A 328 16.02 0.79 13.53
C PHE A 328 15.75 1.38 14.90
N ILE A 329 16.79 1.55 15.73
CA ILE A 329 16.65 2.15 17.08
C ILE A 329 16.17 3.61 16.98
N ALA A 330 16.67 4.39 16.02
CA ALA A 330 16.16 5.74 15.75
C ALA A 330 14.65 5.75 15.47
N GLY A 331 14.16 4.81 14.69
CA GLY A 331 12.72 4.62 14.44
C GLY A 331 11.94 4.27 15.71
N VAL A 332 12.43 3.32 16.50
CA VAL A 332 11.78 2.83 17.74
C VAL A 332 11.61 3.91 18.79
N VAL A 333 12.55 4.87 18.90
CA VAL A 333 12.48 5.97 19.88
C VAL A 333 11.61 7.13 19.45
N MET A 334 11.06 7.11 18.23
CA MET A 334 10.18 8.17 17.72
C MET A 334 8.93 8.36 18.59
N PRO A 335 8.35 9.58 18.62
CA PRO A 335 7.18 9.89 19.42
C PRO A 335 5.99 8.97 19.08
N GLY A 336 5.28 8.50 20.09
CA GLY A 336 4.12 7.61 19.94
C GLY A 336 2.85 8.29 19.41
N ASN A 337 2.90 9.55 18.94
CA ASN A 337 1.77 10.23 18.35
C ASN A 337 1.41 9.57 17.00
N ILE A 338 0.27 8.91 16.96
CA ILE A 338 -0.20 8.10 15.81
C ILE A 338 -0.23 8.91 14.51
N LYS A 339 -0.70 10.17 14.55
CA LYS A 339 -0.75 11.04 13.36
C LYS A 339 0.66 11.37 12.85
N PHE A 340 1.57 11.71 13.74
CA PHE A 340 2.96 12.03 13.41
C PHE A 340 3.68 10.80 12.80
N ARG A 341 3.58 9.66 13.47
CA ARG A 341 4.16 8.39 13.00
C ARG A 341 3.64 8.04 11.61
N LYS A 342 2.32 8.05 11.41
CA LYS A 342 1.70 7.72 10.12
C LYS A 342 2.24 8.59 8.99
N ILE A 343 2.27 9.92 9.16
CA ILE A 343 2.74 10.83 8.11
C ILE A 343 4.24 10.62 7.81
N MET A 344 5.05 10.38 8.83
CA MET A 344 6.49 10.16 8.64
C MET A 344 6.77 8.79 8.01
N THR A 345 6.08 7.74 8.47
CA THR A 345 6.21 6.39 7.90
C THR A 345 5.79 6.38 6.44
N GLU A 346 4.63 6.92 6.09
CA GLU A 346 4.15 7.02 4.69
C GLU A 346 5.18 7.71 3.79
N LYS A 347 5.78 8.83 4.23
CA LYS A 347 6.76 9.57 3.42
C LYS A 347 8.07 8.81 3.20
N VAL A 348 8.54 8.07 4.18
CA VAL A 348 9.82 7.33 4.12
C VAL A 348 9.62 5.96 3.46
N GLU A 349 8.53 5.27 3.82
CA GLU A 349 8.22 3.93 3.36
C GLU A 349 7.92 3.88 1.87
N ASP A 350 7.08 4.80 1.35
CA ASP A 350 6.72 4.84 -0.06
C ASP A 350 7.96 4.95 -0.96
N VAL A 351 8.89 5.83 -0.62
CA VAL A 351 10.14 6.00 -1.39
C VAL A 351 11.04 4.79 -1.22
N SER A 352 11.14 4.25 -0.01
CA SER A 352 11.97 3.08 0.28
C SER A 352 11.46 1.83 -0.45
N LEU A 353 10.15 1.55 -0.40
CA LEU A 353 9.53 0.40 -1.05
C LEU A 353 9.48 0.55 -2.58
N ALA A 354 9.24 1.76 -3.10
CA ALA A 354 9.05 1.96 -4.53
C ALA A 354 10.36 1.99 -5.31
N LEU A 355 11.44 2.54 -4.72
CA LEU A 355 12.70 2.80 -5.40
C LEU A 355 13.86 1.97 -4.83
N PHE A 356 14.09 2.04 -3.52
CA PHE A 356 15.33 1.54 -2.95
C PHE A 356 15.31 0.03 -2.66
N LEU A 357 14.17 -0.49 -2.21
CA LEU A 357 14.06 -1.91 -1.85
C LEU A 357 14.23 -2.83 -3.07
N PRO A 358 13.67 -2.54 -4.27
CA PRO A 358 14.00 -3.26 -5.49
C PRO A 358 15.49 -3.26 -5.80
N LEU A 359 16.20 -2.14 -5.57
CA LEU A 359 17.66 -2.08 -5.76
C LEU A 359 18.41 -3.03 -4.83
N PHE A 360 17.97 -3.12 -3.57
CA PHE A 360 18.55 -4.06 -2.60
C PHE A 360 18.32 -5.53 -3.00
N PHE A 361 17.09 -5.90 -3.39
CA PHE A 361 16.79 -7.27 -3.80
C PHE A 361 17.59 -7.67 -5.04
N VAL A 362 17.72 -6.75 -6.00
CA VAL A 362 18.52 -7.00 -7.19
C VAL A 362 20.01 -7.02 -6.87
N SER A 363 20.51 -6.15 -6.00
CA SER A 363 21.91 -6.18 -5.55
C SER A 363 22.26 -7.54 -4.89
N THR A 364 21.34 -8.08 -4.09
CA THR A 364 21.47 -9.43 -3.50
C THR A 364 21.41 -10.51 -4.58
N GLY A 365 20.48 -10.39 -5.53
CA GLY A 365 20.33 -11.32 -6.66
C GLY A 365 21.54 -11.32 -7.60
N LEU A 366 22.12 -10.15 -7.88
CA LEU A 366 23.35 -10.01 -8.68
C LEU A 366 24.56 -10.72 -8.04
N ARG A 367 24.56 -10.87 -6.71
CA ARG A 367 25.59 -11.64 -5.97
C ARG A 367 25.26 -13.13 -5.85
N THR A 368 24.03 -13.53 -6.25
CA THR A 368 23.55 -14.91 -6.14
C THR A 368 23.86 -15.66 -7.44
N GLU A 369 25.01 -16.32 -7.46
CA GLU A 369 25.45 -17.13 -8.61
C GLU A 369 25.09 -18.60 -8.38
N ILE A 370 23.94 -19.03 -8.89
CA ILE A 370 23.44 -20.42 -8.75
C ILE A 370 24.39 -21.42 -9.41
N GLY A 371 25.13 -20.98 -10.44
CA GLY A 371 26.15 -21.78 -11.12
C GLY A 371 27.30 -22.27 -10.21
N LEU A 372 27.47 -21.64 -9.03
CA LEU A 372 28.40 -22.11 -8.00
C LEU A 372 28.01 -23.50 -7.40
N LEU A 373 26.71 -23.84 -7.52
CA LEU A 373 26.22 -25.17 -7.12
C LEU A 373 26.39 -26.17 -8.28
N ASN A 374 27.64 -26.39 -8.69
CA ASN A 374 27.99 -27.16 -9.88
C ASN A 374 28.13 -28.67 -9.63
N THR A 375 28.05 -29.13 -8.38
CA THR A 375 28.13 -30.56 -8.03
C THR A 375 26.84 -31.06 -7.35
N PRO A 376 26.45 -32.31 -7.53
CA PRO A 376 25.30 -32.91 -6.85
C PRO A 376 25.35 -32.77 -5.32
N GLU A 377 26.56 -32.84 -4.75
CA GLU A 377 26.79 -32.72 -3.31
C GLU A 377 26.35 -31.34 -2.77
N LEU A 378 26.63 -30.25 -3.50
CA LEU A 378 26.22 -28.92 -3.15
C LEU A 378 24.71 -28.76 -3.20
N TRP A 379 24.03 -29.40 -4.16
CA TRP A 379 22.57 -29.42 -4.22
C TRP A 379 21.93 -30.22 -3.09
N VAL A 380 22.54 -31.35 -2.71
CA VAL A 380 22.12 -32.14 -1.54
C VAL A 380 22.26 -31.28 -0.27
N MET A 381 23.39 -30.59 -0.13
CA MET A 381 23.62 -29.69 1.01
C MET A 381 22.60 -28.52 1.04
N CYS A 382 22.33 -27.91 -0.09
CA CYS A 382 21.26 -26.91 -0.22
C CYS A 382 19.90 -27.49 0.22
N GLY A 383 19.57 -28.70 -0.22
CA GLY A 383 18.39 -29.43 0.21
C GLY A 383 18.35 -29.66 1.73
N ILE A 384 19.46 -29.99 2.34
CA ILE A 384 19.59 -30.16 3.81
C ILE A 384 19.29 -28.85 4.52
N PHE A 385 19.89 -27.73 4.09
CA PHE A 385 19.58 -26.41 4.66
C PHE A 385 18.09 -26.09 4.58
N ILE A 386 17.45 -26.34 3.42
CA ILE A 386 16.02 -26.09 3.21
C ILE A 386 15.18 -26.96 4.15
N VAL A 387 15.43 -28.26 4.19
CA VAL A 387 14.66 -29.22 4.99
C VAL A 387 14.83 -28.97 6.48
N VAL A 388 16.05 -28.74 6.95
CA VAL A 388 16.33 -28.40 8.35
C VAL A 388 15.62 -27.11 8.73
N ALA A 389 15.73 -26.06 7.90
CA ALA A 389 15.07 -24.78 8.14
C ALA A 389 13.56 -24.93 8.28
N ILE A 390 12.91 -25.70 7.39
CA ILE A 390 11.46 -25.93 7.42
C ILE A 390 11.05 -26.73 8.65
N ILE A 391 11.65 -27.89 8.86
CA ILE A 391 11.25 -28.80 9.94
C ILE A 391 11.44 -28.17 11.30
N VAL A 392 12.58 -27.52 11.51
CA VAL A 392 12.94 -26.98 12.81
C VAL A 392 12.09 -25.74 13.14
N LYS A 393 11.90 -24.86 12.17
CA LYS A 393 11.10 -23.65 12.37
C LYS A 393 9.62 -23.98 12.52
N PHE A 394 9.05 -24.69 11.56
CA PHE A 394 7.67 -25.13 11.59
C PHE A 394 7.37 -25.97 12.85
N GLY A 395 8.21 -26.93 13.17
CA GLY A 395 8.03 -27.79 14.35
C GLY A 395 8.18 -27.02 15.65
N GLY A 396 9.20 -26.18 15.78
CA GLY A 396 9.41 -25.35 16.97
C GLY A 396 8.21 -24.45 17.26
N ASP A 397 7.69 -23.76 16.24
CA ASP A 397 6.56 -22.86 16.37
C ASP A 397 5.25 -23.60 16.62
N LEU A 398 5.03 -24.74 15.96
CA LEU A 398 3.87 -25.59 16.17
C LEU A 398 3.80 -26.11 17.63
N PHE A 399 4.91 -26.64 18.14
CA PHE A 399 4.93 -27.19 19.49
C PHE A 399 4.86 -26.10 20.56
N SER A 400 5.49 -24.93 20.34
CA SER A 400 5.39 -23.82 21.27
C SER A 400 3.98 -23.22 21.33
N ALA A 401 3.31 -23.10 20.19
CA ALA A 401 1.91 -22.66 20.11
C ALA A 401 0.98 -23.66 20.84
N ARG A 402 1.21 -24.97 20.64
CA ARG A 402 0.48 -26.01 21.33
C ARG A 402 0.70 -25.98 22.85
N PHE A 403 1.91 -25.69 23.27
CA PHE A 403 2.27 -25.59 24.69
C PHE A 403 1.62 -24.37 25.37
N VAL A 404 1.48 -23.27 24.67
CA VAL A 404 0.72 -22.08 25.16
C VAL A 404 -0.77 -22.33 25.29
N GLY A 405 -1.30 -23.41 24.68
CA GLY A 405 -2.72 -23.80 24.80
C GLY A 405 -3.53 -23.64 23.52
N GLU A 406 -2.91 -23.22 22.42
CA GLU A 406 -3.59 -23.12 21.14
C GLU A 406 -4.11 -24.47 20.64
N SER A 407 -5.18 -24.42 19.82
CA SER A 407 -5.72 -25.63 19.19
C SER A 407 -4.67 -26.27 18.24
N TRP A 408 -4.75 -27.58 17.98
CA TRP A 408 -3.88 -28.21 16.97
C TRP A 408 -3.99 -27.54 15.62
N LYS A 409 -5.17 -27.16 15.20
CA LYS A 409 -5.43 -26.43 13.97
C LYS A 409 -4.66 -25.11 13.95
N ASP A 410 -4.84 -24.27 14.97
CA ASP A 410 -4.20 -22.96 15.06
C ASP A 410 -2.68 -23.09 15.22
N SER A 411 -2.20 -24.11 15.96
CA SER A 411 -0.76 -24.40 16.07
C SER A 411 -0.12 -24.75 14.73
N PHE A 412 -0.79 -25.52 13.85
CA PHE A 412 -0.32 -25.79 12.49
C PHE A 412 -0.29 -24.53 11.64
N TYR A 413 -1.29 -23.66 11.76
CA TYR A 413 -1.31 -22.38 11.06
C TYR A 413 -0.19 -21.46 11.54
N ILE A 414 0.04 -21.35 12.86
CA ILE A 414 1.11 -20.53 13.44
C ILE A 414 2.46 -21.05 12.94
N GLY A 415 2.71 -22.36 12.99
CA GLY A 415 3.94 -22.95 12.46
C GLY A 415 4.17 -22.65 10.98
N ALA A 416 3.12 -22.72 10.15
CA ALA A 416 3.24 -22.39 8.73
C ALA A 416 3.51 -20.90 8.49
N LEU A 417 2.80 -20.02 9.20
CA LEU A 417 2.93 -18.57 9.08
C LEU A 417 4.29 -18.06 9.59
N MET A 418 4.76 -18.57 10.74
CA MET A 418 6.05 -18.19 11.32
C MET A 418 7.25 -18.70 10.51
N ASN A 419 7.05 -19.67 9.59
CA ASN A 419 8.10 -20.12 8.65
C ASN A 419 8.34 -19.13 7.50
N THR A 420 7.64 -17.99 7.48
CA THR A 420 7.85 -16.93 6.50
C THR A 420 9.16 -16.23 6.71
N ARG A 421 9.98 -16.19 5.67
CA ARG A 421 11.28 -15.53 5.65
C ARG A 421 11.28 -14.38 4.64
N GLY A 422 12.37 -13.60 4.55
CA GLY A 422 12.38 -12.49 3.58
C GLY A 422 13.51 -11.51 3.78
N LEU A 423 13.17 -10.21 3.67
CA LEU A 423 14.12 -9.11 3.64
C LEU A 423 15.17 -9.18 4.78
N MET A 424 14.71 -9.40 6.02
CA MET A 424 15.59 -9.38 7.19
C MET A 424 16.68 -10.46 7.12
N GLU A 425 16.31 -11.64 6.64
CA GLU A 425 17.29 -12.72 6.44
C GLU A 425 18.29 -12.36 5.36
N LEU A 426 17.83 -11.83 4.22
CA LEU A 426 18.71 -11.37 3.14
C LEU A 426 19.69 -10.29 3.58
N VAL A 427 19.25 -9.38 4.47
CA VAL A 427 20.12 -8.37 5.10
C VAL A 427 21.23 -9.06 5.89
N VAL A 428 20.88 -10.00 6.75
CA VAL A 428 21.87 -10.77 7.53
C VAL A 428 22.86 -11.53 6.64
N LEU A 429 22.33 -12.18 5.60
CA LEU A 429 23.17 -12.91 4.63
C LEU A 429 24.13 -11.95 3.89
N THR A 430 23.64 -10.78 3.48
CA THR A 430 24.46 -9.76 2.81
C THR A 430 25.57 -9.25 3.72
N ILE A 431 25.26 -8.96 4.99
CA ILE A 431 26.25 -8.53 5.99
C ILE A 431 27.32 -9.64 6.19
N GLY A 432 26.89 -10.89 6.40
CA GLY A 432 27.81 -12.01 6.56
C GLY A 432 28.71 -12.26 5.35
N TYR A 433 28.17 -12.02 4.14
CA TYR A 433 28.90 -12.10 2.88
C TYR A 433 29.92 -10.95 2.74
N GLU A 434 29.52 -9.70 3.01
CA GLU A 434 30.38 -8.50 2.95
C GLU A 434 31.52 -8.57 3.98
N MET A 435 31.25 -9.12 5.16
CA MET A 435 32.27 -9.41 6.18
C MET A 435 33.17 -10.61 5.83
N LYS A 436 32.97 -11.28 4.69
CA LYS A 436 33.70 -12.47 4.24
C LYS A 436 33.62 -13.65 5.23
N ILE A 437 32.57 -13.69 6.06
CA ILE A 437 32.30 -14.81 6.98
C ILE A 437 31.57 -15.93 6.25
N LEU A 438 30.59 -15.58 5.41
CA LEU A 438 29.85 -16.52 4.59
C LEU A 438 30.49 -16.66 3.20
N PRO A 439 30.92 -17.90 2.81
CA PRO A 439 31.38 -18.14 1.45
C PRO A 439 30.27 -17.97 0.42
N PRO A 440 30.62 -17.68 -0.85
CA PRO A 440 29.62 -17.48 -1.92
C PRO A 440 28.68 -18.68 -2.08
N SER A 441 29.16 -19.91 -1.99
CA SER A 441 28.33 -21.12 -2.10
C SER A 441 27.29 -21.22 -0.98
N ILE A 442 27.70 -21.00 0.28
CA ILE A 442 26.78 -20.98 1.43
C ILE A 442 25.79 -19.83 1.34
N PHE A 443 26.24 -18.66 0.90
CA PHE A 443 25.34 -17.51 0.65
C PHE A 443 24.23 -17.86 -0.34
N VAL A 444 24.58 -18.49 -1.48
CA VAL A 444 23.59 -18.91 -2.49
C VAL A 444 22.62 -19.95 -1.92
N MET A 445 23.11 -20.95 -1.17
CA MET A 445 22.26 -21.98 -0.54
C MET A 445 21.25 -21.36 0.42
N LEU A 446 21.67 -20.40 1.24
CA LEU A 446 20.80 -19.73 2.21
C LEU A 446 19.82 -18.77 1.52
N VAL A 447 20.19 -18.08 0.43
CA VAL A 447 19.26 -17.30 -0.39
C VAL A 447 18.19 -18.18 -1.02
N LEU A 448 18.57 -19.32 -1.58
CA LEU A 448 17.61 -20.30 -2.13
C LEU A 448 16.70 -20.86 -1.04
N MET A 449 17.24 -21.15 0.14
CA MET A 449 16.45 -21.56 1.31
C MET A 449 15.40 -20.51 1.68
N THR A 450 15.77 -19.23 1.72
CA THR A 450 14.86 -18.11 1.99
C THR A 450 13.72 -18.04 0.98
N LEU A 451 14.04 -18.17 -0.31
CA LEU A 451 13.04 -18.15 -1.38
C LEU A 451 12.07 -19.32 -1.28
N VAL A 452 12.59 -20.54 -1.12
CA VAL A 452 11.77 -21.75 -1.06
C VAL A 452 10.86 -21.77 0.16
N THR A 453 11.37 -21.42 1.34
CA THR A 453 10.58 -21.38 2.58
C THR A 453 9.48 -20.35 2.52
N THR A 454 9.76 -19.16 1.98
CA THR A 454 8.75 -18.10 1.83
C THR A 454 7.71 -18.46 0.79
N PHE A 455 8.12 -18.98 -0.36
CA PHE A 455 7.19 -19.44 -1.40
C PHE A 455 6.25 -20.54 -0.86
N MET A 456 6.77 -21.45 -0.05
CA MET A 456 6.02 -22.59 0.48
C MET A 456 4.98 -22.20 1.53
N THR A 457 5.08 -21.03 2.17
CA THR A 457 4.17 -20.60 3.25
C THR A 457 2.71 -20.59 2.79
N ILE A 458 2.40 -19.99 1.64
CA ILE A 458 1.02 -19.89 1.14
C ILE A 458 0.43 -21.24 0.72
N PRO A 459 1.12 -22.10 -0.06
CA PRO A 459 0.70 -23.47 -0.31
C PRO A 459 0.46 -24.28 0.98
N LEU A 460 1.34 -24.14 1.98
CA LEU A 460 1.23 -24.86 3.24
C LEU A 460 0.01 -24.44 4.04
N VAL A 461 -0.25 -23.14 4.16
CA VAL A 461 -1.48 -22.59 4.78
C VAL A 461 -2.73 -23.11 4.06
N SER A 462 -2.71 -23.16 2.73
CA SER A 462 -3.82 -23.68 1.93
C SER A 462 -4.03 -25.19 2.12
N PHE A 463 -2.95 -25.95 2.23
CA PHE A 463 -2.98 -27.37 2.51
C PHE A 463 -3.52 -27.68 3.91
N ILE A 464 -3.09 -26.94 4.93
CA ILE A 464 -3.63 -27.05 6.30
C ILE A 464 -5.13 -26.77 6.30
N LYS A 465 -5.58 -25.73 5.59
CA LYS A 465 -7.00 -25.42 5.41
C LYS A 465 -7.77 -26.61 4.82
N LEU A 466 -7.20 -27.27 3.83
CA LEU A 466 -7.81 -28.46 3.22
C LEU A 466 -7.90 -29.64 4.20
N CYS A 467 -6.81 -29.94 4.92
CA CYS A 467 -6.75 -31.06 5.87
C CYS A 467 -7.74 -30.91 7.03
N PHE A 468 -7.92 -29.68 7.54
CA PHE A 468 -8.85 -29.43 8.64
C PHE A 468 -10.29 -29.13 8.19
N LYS A 469 -10.53 -28.83 6.90
CA LYS A 469 -11.87 -28.61 6.34
C LYS A 469 -12.75 -29.86 6.37
N THR A 470 -12.17 -31.05 6.38
CA THR A 470 -12.86 -32.34 6.33
C THR A 470 -13.55 -32.71 7.65
N ARG A 471 -13.34 -31.99 8.77
CA ARG A 471 -13.94 -32.26 10.08
C ARG A 471 -14.84 -31.15 10.64
N GLU A 472 -14.82 -29.97 10.09
CA GLU A 472 -15.93 -29.02 10.28
C GLU A 472 -17.00 -29.36 9.23
N LYS A 473 -17.83 -30.39 9.48
CA LYS A 473 -19.24 -30.20 9.18
C LYS A 473 -19.56 -28.84 9.78
N ILE A 474 -19.72 -27.88 8.89
CA ILE A 474 -20.35 -26.62 9.10
C ILE A 474 -21.45 -26.83 10.12
N LYS A 475 -21.22 -26.53 11.38
CA LYS A 475 -22.15 -25.70 12.10
C LYS A 475 -21.96 -24.31 11.42
N GLU A 476 -22.30 -24.23 10.14
CA GLU A 476 -23.13 -23.13 9.72
C GLU A 476 -24.22 -23.08 10.79
N HIS A 477 -24.04 -22.22 11.75
CA HIS A 477 -25.13 -21.37 12.09
C HIS A 477 -25.40 -20.62 10.78
N GLN A 478 -26.09 -21.28 9.84
CA GLN A 478 -27.29 -20.72 9.31
C GLN A 478 -28.12 -20.39 10.56
N VAL A 479 -27.84 -19.27 11.14
CA VAL A 479 -28.89 -18.40 11.58
C VAL A 479 -29.54 -18.01 10.25
N CYS A 480 -30.37 -18.90 9.69
CA CYS A 480 -31.60 -18.48 9.11
C CYS A 480 -32.30 -17.76 10.26
N VAL A 481 -31.96 -16.48 10.44
CA VAL A 481 -32.86 -15.53 11.04
C VAL A 481 -34.00 -15.52 10.01
N GLU A 482 -35.06 -16.29 10.29
CA GLU A 482 -36.36 -15.99 9.70
C GLU A 482 -36.48 -14.47 9.77
N PRO A 483 -36.83 -13.76 8.68
CA PRO A 483 -36.98 -12.32 8.71
C PRO A 483 -37.98 -12.03 9.82
N ALA A 484 -37.49 -11.49 10.94
CA ALA A 484 -38.37 -11.02 12.00
C ALA A 484 -39.20 -9.91 11.35
N ASP A 485 -40.47 -10.21 11.14
CA ASP A 485 -41.43 -9.31 10.50
C ASP A 485 -41.29 -7.92 11.12
N GLY A 486 -40.87 -6.94 10.33
CA GLY A 486 -40.82 -5.53 10.72
C GLY A 486 -39.45 -4.94 11.03
N ILE A 487 -38.30 -5.57 10.73
CA ILE A 487 -36.96 -4.95 10.84
C ILE A 487 -36.40 -4.67 9.42
N PHE A 488 -36.00 -3.44 9.15
CA PHE A 488 -35.36 -3.02 7.90
C PHE A 488 -33.87 -2.84 8.13
N LYS A 489 -33.05 -3.69 7.51
CA LYS A 489 -31.60 -3.73 7.71
C LYS A 489 -30.87 -2.90 6.64
N VAL A 490 -30.07 -1.93 7.06
CA VAL A 490 -29.32 -1.05 6.17
C VAL A 490 -27.83 -1.16 6.44
N LEU A 491 -27.04 -1.43 5.41
CA LEU A 491 -25.58 -1.39 5.45
C LEU A 491 -25.08 -0.04 4.92
N LEU A 492 -24.35 0.70 5.76
CA LEU A 492 -23.67 1.96 5.41
C LEU A 492 -22.20 1.68 5.16
N SER A 493 -21.73 1.74 3.91
CA SER A 493 -20.31 1.53 3.60
C SER A 493 -19.61 2.81 3.17
N PHE A 494 -18.52 3.19 3.87
CA PHE A 494 -17.79 4.42 3.65
C PHE A 494 -16.27 4.21 3.75
N GLY A 495 -15.50 4.95 2.94
CA GLY A 495 -14.03 4.89 2.93
C GLY A 495 -13.34 5.99 3.77
N ARG A 496 -14.08 7.03 4.22
CA ARG A 496 -13.55 8.11 5.06
C ARG A 496 -14.47 8.34 6.26
N ALA A 497 -13.89 8.46 7.45
CA ALA A 497 -14.64 8.61 8.72
C ALA A 497 -15.70 9.73 8.70
N GLY A 498 -15.37 10.90 8.13
CA GLY A 498 -16.31 12.03 8.01
C GLY A 498 -17.52 11.75 7.13
N ASN A 499 -17.39 10.89 6.11
CA ASN A 499 -18.51 10.50 5.26
C ASN A 499 -19.50 9.57 5.98
N GLY A 500 -19.04 8.78 6.94
CA GLY A 500 -19.90 7.89 7.74
C GLY A 500 -21.01 8.63 8.47
N GLN A 501 -20.69 9.77 9.11
CA GLN A 501 -21.70 10.60 9.79
C GLN A 501 -22.72 11.16 8.81
N ILE A 502 -22.28 11.67 7.64
CA ILE A 502 -23.18 12.24 6.63
C ILE A 502 -24.11 11.16 6.06
N MET A 503 -23.59 9.96 5.81
CA MET A 503 -24.39 8.82 5.32
C MET A 503 -25.40 8.36 6.38
N LEU A 504 -25.06 8.43 7.67
CA LEU A 504 -25.98 8.19 8.76
C LEU A 504 -27.14 9.21 8.75
N ASP A 505 -26.83 10.50 8.54
CA ASP A 505 -27.85 11.54 8.46
C ASP A 505 -28.79 11.31 7.25
N VAL A 506 -28.26 10.89 6.11
CA VAL A 506 -29.04 10.52 4.92
C VAL A 506 -29.93 9.30 5.24
N ALA A 507 -29.38 8.23 5.80
CA ALA A 507 -30.13 7.04 6.14
C ALA A 507 -31.22 7.32 7.18
N HIS A 508 -30.95 8.15 8.18
CA HIS A 508 -31.94 8.58 9.18
C HIS A 508 -33.09 9.35 8.51
N GLN A 509 -32.81 10.31 7.63
CA GLN A 509 -33.84 11.08 6.94
C GLN A 509 -34.65 10.22 5.95
N MET A 510 -34.03 9.19 5.35
CA MET A 510 -34.70 8.28 4.41
C MET A 510 -35.55 7.21 5.09
N PHE A 511 -35.13 6.66 6.26
CA PHE A 511 -35.69 5.41 6.78
C PHE A 511 -36.22 5.49 8.21
N ALA A 512 -35.82 6.46 9.06
CA ALA A 512 -36.14 6.45 10.51
C ALA A 512 -37.63 6.55 10.86
N ARG A 513 -38.47 7.03 9.96
CA ARG A 513 -39.94 7.15 10.13
C ARG A 513 -40.73 6.19 9.25
N GLY A 514 -40.09 5.11 8.79
CA GLY A 514 -40.76 4.01 8.09
C GLY A 514 -41.63 3.16 9.03
N LYS A 515 -42.39 2.24 8.45
CA LYS A 515 -43.24 1.31 9.24
C LYS A 515 -42.41 0.30 10.02
N ASN A 516 -41.18 0.00 9.57
CA ASN A 516 -40.36 -1.05 10.15
C ASN A 516 -39.29 -0.45 11.09
N LYS A 517 -38.87 -1.24 12.08
CA LYS A 517 -37.76 -0.87 12.97
C LYS A 517 -36.46 -0.88 12.15
N LEU A 518 -35.69 0.21 12.21
CA LEU A 518 -34.46 0.38 11.46
C LEU A 518 -33.29 -0.27 12.21
N ASP A 519 -32.55 -1.16 11.55
CA ASP A 519 -31.29 -1.73 12.00
C ASP A 519 -30.16 -1.27 11.10
N LEU A 520 -29.19 -0.54 11.67
CA LEU A 520 -28.09 0.08 10.95
C LEU A 520 -26.77 -0.60 11.25
N THR A 521 -26.07 -0.99 10.20
CA THR A 521 -24.68 -1.47 10.30
C THR A 521 -23.75 -0.54 9.52
N ALA A 522 -22.75 0.02 10.19
CA ALA A 522 -21.70 0.83 9.59
C ALA A 522 -20.51 -0.04 9.24
N LEU A 523 -20.19 -0.13 7.95
CA LEU A 523 -19.04 -0.86 7.42
C LEU A 523 -17.97 0.10 6.95
N HIS A 524 -16.79 0.00 7.54
CA HIS A 524 -15.60 0.69 7.04
C HIS A 524 -14.62 -0.34 6.52
N LEU A 525 -14.29 -0.22 5.21
CA LEU A 525 -13.25 -1.05 4.60
C LEU A 525 -12.03 -0.21 4.29
N THR A 526 -10.88 -0.71 4.68
CA THR A 526 -9.59 -0.10 4.33
C THR A 526 -8.83 -1.04 3.39
N VAL A 527 -8.15 -0.47 2.40
CA VAL A 527 -7.33 -1.25 1.47
C VAL A 527 -6.14 -1.83 2.23
N GLY A 528 -5.85 -3.11 2.01
CA GLY A 528 -4.86 -3.85 2.79
C GLY A 528 -3.46 -3.27 2.79
N SER A 529 -3.09 -2.49 1.75
CA SER A 529 -1.82 -1.76 1.68
C SER A 529 -1.71 -0.57 2.65
N ASP A 530 -2.84 -0.07 3.19
CA ASP A 530 -2.90 1.20 3.91
C ASP A 530 -3.02 1.03 5.44
N VAL A 531 -2.99 -0.22 5.93
CA VAL A 531 -3.20 -0.52 7.35
C VAL A 531 -2.04 -1.30 7.92
N ASN A 532 -1.41 -0.74 8.98
CA ASN A 532 -0.54 -1.51 9.83
C ASN A 532 -1.38 -2.47 10.70
N PRO A 533 -1.20 -3.80 10.58
CA PRO A 533 -2.01 -4.79 11.29
C PRO A 533 -1.97 -4.69 12.82
N LEU A 534 -0.92 -4.07 13.37
CA LEU A 534 -0.75 -3.87 14.82
C LEU A 534 -1.63 -2.74 15.39
N HIS A 535 -2.17 -1.86 14.53
CA HIS A 535 -2.92 -0.68 14.93
C HIS A 535 -4.40 -0.73 14.49
N THR A 536 -4.95 -1.90 14.18
CA THR A 536 -6.33 -2.05 13.71
C THR A 536 -7.36 -1.47 14.69
N ASP A 537 -7.16 -1.65 15.99
CA ASP A 537 -8.10 -1.15 17.02
C ASP A 537 -8.16 0.39 17.03
N ASN A 538 -7.02 1.06 16.84
CA ASN A 538 -6.95 2.53 16.75
C ASN A 538 -7.59 3.07 15.47
N PHE A 539 -7.44 2.35 14.33
CA PHE A 539 -8.09 2.69 13.09
C PHE A 539 -9.61 2.54 13.18
N GLU A 540 -10.08 1.52 13.88
CA GLU A 540 -11.51 1.29 14.12
C GLU A 540 -12.10 2.46 14.92
N GLU A 541 -11.49 2.87 16.03
CA GLU A 541 -11.94 3.99 16.85
C GLU A 541 -11.96 5.32 16.06
N VAL A 542 -10.91 5.62 15.30
CA VAL A 542 -10.84 6.82 14.47
C VAL A 542 -11.86 6.79 13.34
N SER A 543 -12.10 5.62 12.72
CA SER A 543 -13.02 5.47 11.59
C SER A 543 -14.49 5.60 12.01
N PHE A 544 -14.85 5.05 13.17
CA PHE A 544 -16.23 5.06 13.65
C PHE A 544 -16.55 6.18 14.65
N GLY A 545 -15.58 6.86 15.22
CA GLY A 545 -15.80 7.96 16.18
C GLY A 545 -16.87 8.98 15.72
N PRO A 546 -16.77 9.56 14.51
CA PRO A 546 -17.74 10.51 14.01
C PRO A 546 -19.17 9.93 13.86
N ILE A 547 -19.30 8.72 13.31
CA ILE A 547 -20.62 8.09 13.10
C ILE A 547 -21.27 7.66 14.42
N LEU A 548 -20.49 7.15 15.37
CA LEU A 548 -20.99 6.81 16.72
C LEU A 548 -21.44 8.04 17.48
N TYR A 549 -20.70 9.16 17.36
CA TYR A 549 -21.13 10.44 17.93
C TYR A 549 -22.45 10.92 17.30
N GLY A 550 -22.55 10.84 15.96
CA GLY A 550 -23.78 11.18 15.23
C GLY A 550 -24.97 10.30 15.65
N ALA A 551 -24.78 8.98 15.74
CA ALA A 551 -25.80 8.02 16.18
C ALA A 551 -26.29 8.31 17.59
N LYS A 552 -25.39 8.62 18.53
CA LYS A 552 -25.75 9.02 19.90
C LYS A 552 -26.59 10.30 19.94
N LYS A 553 -26.24 11.29 19.10
CA LYS A 553 -27.00 12.54 18.98
C LYS A 553 -28.41 12.33 18.43
N LEU A 554 -28.58 11.37 17.52
CA LEU A 554 -29.86 11.01 16.93
C LEU A 554 -30.65 9.99 17.76
N GLY A 555 -30.11 9.50 18.88
CA GLY A 555 -30.72 8.47 19.72
C GLY A 555 -30.84 7.10 19.03
N MET A 556 -29.96 6.81 18.09
CA MET A 556 -29.97 5.57 17.29
C MET A 556 -28.91 4.59 17.75
N HIS A 557 -29.23 3.31 17.69
CA HIS A 557 -28.25 2.24 17.84
C HIS A 557 -27.68 1.87 16.47
N ILE A 558 -26.35 1.74 16.36
CA ILE A 558 -25.65 1.37 15.15
C ILE A 558 -24.60 0.30 15.45
N HIS A 559 -24.58 -0.76 14.66
CA HIS A 559 -23.54 -1.77 14.69
C HIS A 559 -22.36 -1.30 13.85
N THR A 560 -21.13 -1.47 14.36
CA THR A 560 -19.91 -1.11 13.64
C THR A 560 -19.18 -2.36 13.20
N ARG A 561 -18.68 -2.35 11.95
CA ARG A 561 -17.88 -3.42 11.36
C ARG A 561 -16.71 -2.84 10.60
N TYR A 562 -15.50 -3.18 11.03
CA TYR A 562 -14.27 -2.79 10.37
C TYR A 562 -13.66 -3.99 9.65
N GLU A 563 -13.32 -3.85 8.36
CA GLU A 563 -12.64 -4.89 7.60
C GLU A 563 -11.52 -4.32 6.74
N VAL A 564 -10.51 -5.15 6.52
CA VAL A 564 -9.38 -4.85 5.63
C VAL A 564 -9.54 -5.71 4.38
N SER A 565 -9.53 -5.08 3.21
CA SER A 565 -9.84 -5.73 1.94
C SER A 565 -8.89 -5.27 0.84
N ASN A 566 -8.55 -6.20 -0.06
CA ASN A 566 -7.87 -5.87 -1.32
C ASN A 566 -8.83 -5.65 -2.48
N ASN A 567 -10.10 -6.05 -2.31
CA ASN A 567 -11.17 -5.87 -3.29
C ASN A 567 -12.46 -5.42 -2.59
N ALA A 568 -12.41 -4.22 -2.00
CA ALA A 568 -13.48 -3.67 -1.18
C ALA A 568 -14.87 -3.72 -1.85
N GLY A 569 -14.94 -3.56 -3.17
CA GLY A 569 -16.22 -3.60 -3.88
C GLY A 569 -16.87 -4.98 -3.86
N GLN A 570 -16.09 -6.03 -4.05
CA GLN A 570 -16.61 -7.40 -4.03
C GLN A 570 -16.99 -7.82 -2.61
N ASP A 571 -16.14 -7.50 -1.64
CA ASP A 571 -16.38 -7.88 -0.24
C ASP A 571 -17.64 -7.20 0.32
N ILE A 572 -17.92 -5.93 -0.06
CA ILE A 572 -19.19 -5.26 0.30
C ILE A 572 -20.38 -6.05 -0.25
N CYS A 573 -20.36 -6.45 -1.51
CA CYS A 573 -21.45 -7.22 -2.11
C CYS A 573 -21.62 -8.59 -1.43
N ASP A 574 -20.52 -9.27 -1.11
CA ASP A 574 -20.55 -10.57 -0.43
C ASP A 574 -21.13 -10.45 0.97
N ILE A 575 -20.78 -9.40 1.73
CA ILE A 575 -21.37 -9.12 3.06
C ILE A 575 -22.87 -8.89 2.95
N VAL A 576 -23.29 -8.02 2.01
CA VAL A 576 -24.70 -7.70 1.80
C VAL A 576 -25.54 -8.95 1.50
N ASN A 577 -25.00 -9.80 0.59
CA ASN A 577 -25.72 -10.98 0.12
C ASN A 577 -25.78 -12.10 1.17
N ASN A 578 -24.70 -12.28 1.96
CA ASN A 578 -24.60 -13.34 2.96
C ASN A 578 -25.39 -13.03 4.24
N GLU A 579 -25.53 -11.76 4.61
CA GLU A 579 -26.19 -11.35 5.87
C GLU A 579 -27.62 -10.83 5.68
N GLY A 580 -28.08 -10.78 4.41
CA GLY A 580 -29.46 -10.48 4.08
C GLY A 580 -29.88 -9.05 4.44
N PHE A 581 -29.11 -8.05 4.03
CA PHE A 581 -29.48 -6.64 4.13
C PHE A 581 -30.56 -6.28 3.12
N ASP A 582 -31.47 -5.37 3.51
CA ASP A 582 -32.54 -4.85 2.64
C ASP A 582 -32.07 -3.69 1.78
N PHE A 583 -31.10 -2.91 2.28
CA PHE A 583 -30.58 -1.73 1.60
C PHE A 583 -29.09 -1.58 1.81
N LEU A 584 -28.37 -1.31 0.73
CA LEU A 584 -26.95 -0.95 0.73
C LEU A 584 -26.77 0.53 0.39
N LEU A 585 -26.25 1.33 1.31
CA LEU A 585 -25.87 2.72 1.07
C LEU A 585 -24.34 2.82 0.97
N VAL A 586 -23.84 3.21 -0.20
CA VAL A 586 -22.40 3.39 -0.45
C VAL A 586 -22.09 4.84 -0.79
N GLY A 587 -20.98 5.35 -0.26
CA GLY A 587 -20.43 6.62 -0.71
C GLY A 587 -19.75 6.47 -2.08
N SER A 588 -19.80 7.51 -2.91
CA SER A 588 -19.20 7.51 -4.25
C SER A 588 -17.67 7.27 -4.26
N GLY A 589 -17.02 7.33 -3.11
CA GLY A 589 -15.57 7.12 -2.98
C GLY A 589 -14.68 8.19 -3.62
N ILE A 590 -15.28 9.13 -4.35
CA ILE A 590 -14.63 10.25 -4.99
C ILE A 590 -15.12 11.51 -4.28
N SER A 591 -14.21 12.26 -3.64
CA SER A 591 -14.50 13.60 -3.17
C SER A 591 -14.62 14.50 -4.41
N MET A 592 -15.85 14.78 -4.84
CA MET A 592 -16.12 15.90 -5.72
C MET A 592 -16.23 17.16 -4.85
N SER A 593 -15.21 17.47 -4.04
CA SER A 593 -15.14 18.74 -3.36
C SER A 593 -14.89 19.83 -4.38
N ASP A 594 -15.63 20.94 -4.29
CA ASP A 594 -15.48 22.13 -5.12
C ASP A 594 -14.19 22.93 -4.81
N SER A 595 -13.07 22.25 -4.51
CA SER A 595 -11.83 22.97 -4.36
C SER A 595 -11.36 23.44 -5.75
N PRO A 596 -10.94 24.71 -5.89
CA PRO A 596 -10.41 25.22 -7.16
C PRO A 596 -9.29 24.37 -7.73
N ASP A 597 -8.53 23.70 -6.88
CA ASP A 597 -7.42 22.81 -7.25
C ASP A 597 -7.89 21.49 -7.88
N ASP A 598 -9.00 20.91 -7.41
CA ASP A 598 -9.57 19.69 -8.00
C ASP A 598 -10.19 19.94 -9.38
N ILE A 599 -10.80 21.12 -9.57
CA ILE A 599 -11.33 21.55 -10.89
C ILE A 599 -10.18 21.78 -11.88
N ALA A 600 -9.09 22.40 -11.44
CA ALA A 600 -7.90 22.61 -12.25
C ALA A 600 -7.23 21.28 -12.62
N ALA A 601 -7.08 20.36 -11.68
CA ALA A 601 -6.53 19.03 -11.90
C ALA A 601 -7.39 18.20 -12.86
N THR A 602 -8.71 18.26 -12.75
CA THR A 602 -9.63 17.59 -13.67
C THR A 602 -9.56 18.18 -15.07
N ARG A 603 -9.51 19.49 -15.24
CA ARG A 603 -9.29 20.15 -16.53
C ARG A 603 -7.96 19.76 -17.17
N TYR A 604 -6.90 19.73 -16.38
CA TYR A 604 -5.57 19.36 -16.87
C TYR A 604 -5.53 17.89 -17.33
N ARG A 605 -6.09 16.96 -16.54
CA ARG A 605 -6.20 15.53 -16.91
C ARG A 605 -7.01 15.32 -18.18
N THR A 606 -8.14 16.01 -18.31
CA THR A 606 -9.01 15.93 -19.50
C THR A 606 -8.30 16.46 -20.76
N SER A 607 -7.58 17.57 -20.63
CA SER A 607 -6.78 18.15 -21.72
C SER A 607 -5.63 17.23 -22.12
N PHE A 608 -4.97 16.63 -21.14
CA PHE A 608 -3.84 15.69 -21.35
C PHE A 608 -4.33 14.41 -22.05
N TYR A 609 -5.44 13.79 -21.58
CA TYR A 609 -6.04 12.63 -22.21
C TYR A 609 -6.42 12.90 -23.68
N ASN A 610 -7.14 13.97 -23.97
CA ASN A 610 -7.57 14.33 -25.32
C ASN A 610 -6.40 14.57 -26.26
N ARG A 611 -5.30 15.14 -25.75
CA ARG A 611 -4.10 15.46 -26.56
C ARG A 611 -3.24 14.25 -26.87
N TYR A 612 -3.07 13.31 -25.93
CA TYR A 612 -2.07 12.25 -26.05
C TYR A 612 -2.65 10.84 -26.13
N PHE A 613 -3.75 10.54 -25.47
CA PHE A 613 -4.22 9.16 -25.28
C PHE A 613 -5.50 8.76 -26.05
N LYS A 614 -6.31 9.70 -26.50
CA LYS A 614 -7.49 9.41 -27.34
C LYS A 614 -7.15 8.64 -28.61
N ARG A 615 -5.94 8.84 -29.14
CA ARG A 615 -5.41 8.18 -30.35
C ARG A 615 -5.06 6.70 -30.11
N PHE A 616 -4.77 6.29 -28.87
CA PHE A 616 -4.34 4.94 -28.50
C PHE A 616 -5.44 4.08 -27.88
N LYS A 617 -6.71 4.52 -27.91
CA LYS A 617 -7.85 3.80 -27.30
C LYS A 617 -7.60 3.35 -25.85
N ALA A 618 -6.84 4.10 -25.08
CA ALA A 618 -6.65 3.82 -23.65
C ALA A 618 -8.00 3.92 -22.91
N PRO A 619 -8.27 3.09 -21.90
CA PRO A 619 -9.52 3.14 -21.14
C PRO A 619 -9.74 4.53 -20.52
N GLU A 620 -10.90 5.12 -20.75
CA GLU A 620 -11.26 6.43 -20.19
C GLU A 620 -11.23 6.42 -18.67
N SER A 621 -11.50 5.28 -18.04
CA SER A 621 -11.47 5.06 -16.58
C SER A 621 -10.16 5.45 -15.91
N TRP A 622 -9.04 5.44 -16.63
CA TRP A 622 -7.73 5.83 -16.08
C TRP A 622 -7.58 7.33 -15.82
N PHE A 623 -8.41 8.14 -16.47
CA PHE A 623 -8.22 9.60 -16.51
C PHE A 623 -9.43 10.41 -16.05
N TYR A 624 -10.60 9.77 -15.93
CA TYR A 624 -11.86 10.44 -15.55
C TYR A 624 -12.43 9.88 -14.25
N PRO A 625 -12.53 10.70 -13.19
CA PRO A 625 -13.20 10.29 -11.95
C PRO A 625 -14.65 9.82 -12.17
N GLY A 626 -15.36 10.42 -13.12
CA GLY A 626 -16.73 10.03 -13.46
C GLY A 626 -16.87 8.62 -14.07
N ALA A 627 -15.87 8.15 -14.80
CA ALA A 627 -15.86 6.79 -15.35
C ALA A 627 -15.67 5.74 -14.24
N LEU A 628 -14.79 6.03 -13.27
CA LEU A 628 -14.60 5.19 -12.07
C LEU A 628 -15.86 5.09 -11.22
N LEU A 629 -16.64 6.17 -11.11
CA LEU A 629 -17.91 6.18 -10.41
C LEU A 629 -18.93 5.29 -11.14
N LYS A 630 -19.01 5.39 -12.46
CA LYS A 630 -19.92 4.58 -13.31
C LYS A 630 -19.64 3.09 -13.16
N ASP A 631 -18.39 2.67 -13.22
CA ASP A 631 -17.99 1.27 -13.10
C ASP A 631 -18.30 0.70 -11.71
N LYS A 632 -18.02 1.44 -10.63
CA LYS A 632 -18.32 1.01 -9.26
C LYS A 632 -19.83 0.93 -9.00
N THR A 633 -20.59 1.93 -9.43
CA THR A 633 -22.05 1.94 -9.28
C THR A 633 -22.67 0.74 -10.00
N LYS A 634 -22.26 0.49 -11.24
CA LYS A 634 -22.70 -0.66 -12.02
C LYS A 634 -22.38 -1.99 -11.33
N MET A 635 -21.22 -2.11 -10.72
CA MET A 635 -20.81 -3.32 -9.99
C MET A 635 -21.68 -3.59 -8.78
N PHE A 636 -21.94 -2.57 -7.92
CA PHE A 636 -22.81 -2.73 -6.75
C PHE A 636 -24.24 -3.12 -7.15
N ILE A 637 -24.79 -2.47 -8.17
CA ILE A 637 -26.14 -2.77 -8.67
C ILE A 637 -26.24 -4.17 -9.24
N ALA A 638 -25.20 -4.62 -10.00
CA ALA A 638 -25.23 -5.92 -10.65
C ALA A 638 -25.00 -7.11 -9.71
N ARG A 639 -24.34 -6.89 -8.57
CA ARG A 639 -23.91 -7.98 -7.67
C ARG A 639 -24.62 -8.03 -6.32
N SER A 640 -25.32 -6.98 -5.92
CA SER A 640 -26.07 -6.97 -4.66
C SER A 640 -27.49 -7.48 -4.84
N ASN A 641 -27.96 -8.30 -3.91
CA ASN A 641 -29.33 -8.87 -3.90
C ASN A 641 -30.33 -7.97 -3.16
N CYS A 642 -29.97 -6.74 -2.83
CA CYS A 642 -30.80 -5.74 -2.13
C CYS A 642 -30.92 -4.44 -2.92
N ASP A 643 -31.76 -3.51 -2.43
CA ASP A 643 -31.81 -2.16 -2.98
C ASP A 643 -30.48 -1.43 -2.74
N VAL A 644 -30.02 -0.68 -3.73
CA VAL A 644 -28.72 0.00 -3.69
C VAL A 644 -28.90 1.50 -3.82
N GLY A 645 -28.29 2.26 -2.89
CA GLY A 645 -28.16 3.70 -2.95
C GLY A 645 -26.67 4.11 -3.05
N VAL A 646 -26.31 4.89 -4.07
CA VAL A 646 -24.98 5.47 -4.21
C VAL A 646 -25.06 6.97 -3.94
N PHE A 647 -24.41 7.40 -2.87
CA PHE A 647 -24.47 8.78 -2.42
C PHE A 647 -23.27 9.59 -2.87
N ILE A 648 -23.56 10.69 -3.59
CA ILE A 648 -22.59 11.71 -4.00
C ILE A 648 -22.74 12.90 -3.06
N ASN A 649 -21.77 13.06 -2.16
CA ASN A 649 -21.77 14.17 -1.20
C ASN A 649 -21.22 15.46 -1.82
N ARG A 650 -22.00 16.54 -1.69
CA ARG A 650 -21.59 17.91 -2.01
C ARG A 650 -22.01 18.86 -0.88
N ASN A 651 -21.31 18.73 0.25
CA ASN A 651 -21.59 19.48 1.48
C ASN A 651 -23.03 19.29 1.98
N PHE A 652 -23.52 18.04 1.97
CA PHE A 652 -24.86 17.71 2.47
C PHE A 652 -25.02 18.07 3.94
N VAL A 653 -26.08 18.78 4.25
CA VAL A 653 -26.47 19.11 5.62
C VAL A 653 -27.84 18.51 5.95
N LYS A 654 -28.85 18.78 5.12
CA LYS A 654 -30.23 18.31 5.31
C LYS A 654 -30.99 18.35 3.99
N ALA A 655 -31.82 17.36 3.71
CA ALA A 655 -32.67 17.28 2.52
C ALA A 655 -33.98 18.13 2.70
N THR A 656 -33.84 19.46 2.76
CA THR A 656 -35.01 20.36 2.94
C THR A 656 -35.68 20.70 1.62
N ASN A 657 -34.90 20.86 0.56
CA ASN A 657 -35.41 21.13 -0.80
C ASN A 657 -34.88 20.06 -1.72
N THR A 658 -35.71 19.09 -2.03
CA THR A 658 -35.31 17.90 -2.78
C THR A 658 -35.82 17.95 -4.21
N LEU A 659 -34.95 17.62 -5.17
CA LEU A 659 -35.30 17.41 -6.57
C LEU A 659 -35.40 15.91 -6.85
N VAL A 660 -36.52 15.45 -7.40
CA VAL A 660 -36.71 14.06 -7.85
C VAL A 660 -36.78 14.07 -9.37
N VAL A 661 -35.98 13.23 -9.99
CA VAL A 661 -35.93 13.15 -11.46
C VAL A 661 -36.47 11.79 -11.90
N ILE A 662 -37.54 11.80 -12.68
CA ILE A 662 -38.23 10.60 -13.20
C ILE A 662 -38.21 10.66 -14.74
N SER A 663 -37.71 9.62 -15.41
CA SER A 663 -37.66 9.53 -16.85
C SER A 663 -38.37 8.29 -17.42
N SER A 664 -38.69 7.34 -16.59
CA SER A 664 -39.32 6.07 -16.99
C SER A 664 -40.21 5.51 -15.88
N GLU A 665 -41.03 4.52 -16.23
CA GLU A 665 -41.84 3.76 -15.27
C GLU A 665 -40.99 3.10 -14.17
N GLU A 666 -39.77 2.72 -14.52
CA GLU A 666 -38.81 2.11 -13.59
C GLU A 666 -38.40 3.06 -12.46
N ASP A 667 -38.53 4.36 -12.63
CA ASP A 667 -38.20 5.37 -11.62
C ASP A 667 -39.35 5.66 -10.63
N LEU A 668 -40.56 5.16 -10.85
CA LEU A 668 -41.72 5.45 -9.99
C LEU A 668 -41.53 5.00 -8.54
N PHE A 669 -40.67 4.00 -8.26
CA PHE A 669 -40.33 3.61 -6.91
C PHE A 669 -39.71 4.75 -6.09
N LEU A 670 -39.11 5.76 -6.73
CA LEU A 670 -38.59 6.96 -6.05
C LEU A 670 -39.67 7.72 -5.28
N LEU A 671 -40.94 7.59 -5.66
CA LEU A 671 -42.06 8.24 -4.97
C LEU A 671 -42.23 7.70 -3.55
N ASP A 672 -41.99 6.41 -3.30
CA ASP A 672 -42.04 5.81 -1.97
C ASP A 672 -40.94 6.36 -1.06
N TYR A 673 -39.73 6.47 -1.59
CA TYR A 673 -38.59 7.10 -0.88
C TYR A 673 -38.87 8.58 -0.63
N THR A 674 -39.45 9.29 -1.60
CA THR A 674 -39.84 10.71 -1.48
C THR A 674 -40.88 10.93 -0.37
N ARG A 675 -41.88 10.04 -0.29
CA ARG A 675 -42.90 10.09 0.77
C ARG A 675 -42.30 9.93 2.15
N THR A 676 -41.35 8.99 2.31
CA THR A 676 -40.65 8.77 3.58
C THR A 676 -39.79 9.94 3.97
N LEU A 677 -39.05 10.50 2.99
CA LEU A 677 -38.20 11.67 3.18
C LEU A 677 -39.01 12.90 3.64
N LEU A 678 -40.13 13.18 3.00
CA LEU A 678 -41.02 14.29 3.38
C LEU A 678 -41.55 14.21 4.81
N LYS A 679 -41.91 12.97 5.25
CA LYS A 679 -42.33 12.73 6.65
C LYS A 679 -41.23 13.02 7.66
N ALA A 680 -39.96 12.78 7.27
CA ALA A 680 -38.82 12.97 8.15
C ALA A 680 -38.31 14.43 8.17
N THR A 681 -38.31 15.12 7.02
CA THR A 681 -37.67 16.43 6.86
C THR A 681 -38.60 17.60 6.95
N HIS A 682 -39.91 17.38 6.71
CA HIS A 682 -40.92 18.45 6.52
C HIS A 682 -40.49 19.48 5.45
N GLY A 683 -39.71 19.04 4.47
CA GLY A 683 -39.17 19.88 3.38
C GLY A 683 -40.11 20.02 2.21
N SER A 684 -39.63 20.60 1.10
CA SER A 684 -40.34 20.68 -0.18
C SER A 684 -39.66 19.78 -1.23
N VAL A 685 -40.48 19.28 -2.17
CA VAL A 685 -39.98 18.39 -3.24
C VAL A 685 -40.47 18.91 -4.59
N GLY A 686 -39.53 19.13 -5.50
CA GLY A 686 -39.82 19.35 -6.92
C GLY A 686 -39.60 18.04 -7.71
N ILE A 687 -40.59 17.62 -8.46
CA ILE A 687 -40.54 16.44 -9.31
C ILE A 687 -40.40 16.91 -10.77
N VAL A 688 -39.30 16.51 -11.42
CA VAL A 688 -39.08 16.73 -12.85
C VAL A 688 -39.42 15.47 -13.61
N ALA A 689 -40.43 15.52 -14.46
CA ALA A 689 -40.77 14.47 -15.41
C ALA A 689 -39.99 14.71 -16.71
N LYS A 690 -38.88 14.01 -16.92
CA LYS A 690 -38.07 14.09 -18.15
C LYS A 690 -38.42 12.95 -19.09
N MET A 691 -39.60 13.03 -19.71
CA MET A 691 -40.13 12.04 -20.61
C MET A 691 -40.46 12.62 -21.98
N SER A 692 -40.19 11.85 -23.05
CA SER A 692 -40.69 12.16 -24.40
C SER A 692 -42.15 11.70 -24.53
N THR A 693 -42.95 12.37 -25.32
CA THR A 693 -44.29 11.89 -25.68
C THR A 693 -44.32 10.51 -26.33
N THR A 694 -43.14 10.04 -26.78
CA THR A 694 -42.95 8.71 -27.33
C THR A 694 -42.55 7.64 -26.28
N THR A 695 -42.39 8.02 -25.01
CA THR A 695 -42.05 7.09 -23.92
C THR A 695 -43.20 6.13 -23.65
N PRO A 696 -43.02 4.80 -23.65
CA PRO A 696 -44.09 3.87 -23.33
C PRO A 696 -44.68 4.18 -21.94
N GLY A 697 -45.99 4.21 -21.83
CA GLY A 697 -46.67 4.49 -20.55
C GLY A 697 -46.69 5.96 -20.12
N HIS A 698 -46.34 6.92 -20.98
CA HIS A 698 -46.25 8.34 -20.69
C HIS A 698 -47.47 8.89 -19.92
N ASP A 699 -48.69 8.66 -20.42
CA ASP A 699 -49.91 9.16 -19.80
C ASP A 699 -50.18 8.50 -18.45
N GLN A 700 -49.85 7.23 -18.28
CA GLN A 700 -50.02 6.52 -17.02
C GLN A 700 -49.04 7.04 -15.95
N ILE A 701 -47.80 7.25 -16.32
CA ILE A 701 -46.78 7.81 -15.43
C ILE A 701 -47.15 9.22 -14.99
N LEU A 702 -47.59 10.09 -15.91
CA LEU A 702 -48.04 11.42 -15.59
C LEU A 702 -49.25 11.41 -14.64
N LYS A 703 -50.19 10.46 -14.84
CA LYS A 703 -51.32 10.29 -13.95
C LYS A 703 -50.87 9.92 -12.54
N GLU A 704 -49.97 8.95 -12.37
CA GLU A 704 -49.43 8.56 -11.06
C GLU A 704 -48.67 9.72 -10.37
N LEU A 705 -47.92 10.52 -11.14
CA LEU A 705 -47.24 11.72 -10.64
C LEU A 705 -48.24 12.78 -10.15
N TRP A 706 -49.32 13.03 -10.91
CA TRP A 706 -50.37 13.96 -10.53
C TRP A 706 -51.12 13.49 -9.29
N ASP A 707 -51.45 12.20 -9.21
CA ASP A 707 -52.10 11.61 -8.04
C ASP A 707 -51.19 11.72 -6.79
N PHE A 708 -49.87 11.48 -6.95
CA PHE A 708 -48.91 11.65 -5.87
C PHE A 708 -48.82 13.11 -5.39
N VAL A 709 -48.69 14.07 -6.32
CA VAL A 709 -48.61 15.52 -6.00
C VAL A 709 -49.90 16.01 -5.34
N SER A 710 -51.02 15.54 -5.83
CA SER A 710 -52.34 15.92 -5.25
C SER A 710 -52.53 15.38 -3.84
N SER A 711 -51.97 14.20 -3.54
CA SER A 711 -52.06 13.59 -2.22
C SER A 711 -50.99 14.05 -1.22
N THR A 712 -49.98 14.82 -1.69
CA THR A 712 -48.81 15.17 -0.87
C THR A 712 -48.56 16.71 -0.93
N PRO A 713 -48.99 17.51 0.07
CA PRO A 713 -49.08 18.97 -0.01
C PRO A 713 -47.76 19.72 -0.20
N GLN A 714 -46.61 19.09 0.02
CA GLN A 714 -45.27 19.71 -0.05
C GLN A 714 -44.55 19.38 -1.36
N THR A 715 -45.26 18.86 -2.36
CA THR A 715 -44.71 18.45 -3.65
C THR A 715 -45.21 19.33 -4.79
N GLN A 716 -44.34 19.60 -5.76
CA GLN A 716 -44.66 20.33 -6.98
C GLN A 716 -44.15 19.56 -8.20
N LEU A 717 -45.02 19.31 -9.17
CA LEU A 717 -44.62 18.79 -10.46
C LEU A 717 -44.07 19.94 -11.33
N LEU A 718 -42.93 19.73 -11.93
CA LEU A 718 -42.22 20.64 -12.81
C LEU A 718 -42.13 20.01 -14.22
N PRO A 719 -43.23 20.02 -14.98
CA PRO A 719 -43.24 19.44 -16.32
C PRO A 719 -42.28 20.22 -17.24
N ASP A 720 -41.63 19.55 -18.14
CA ASP A 720 -40.78 20.07 -19.22
C ASP A 720 -39.61 20.99 -18.79
N LYS A 721 -39.17 20.93 -17.55
CA LYS A 721 -37.95 21.65 -17.15
C LYS A 721 -36.70 20.83 -17.44
N ASP A 722 -35.83 21.39 -18.25
CA ASP A 722 -34.50 20.88 -18.45
C ASP A 722 -33.66 20.96 -17.16
N LEU A 723 -32.84 19.91 -16.92
CA LEU A 723 -31.88 19.85 -15.83
C LEU A 723 -30.75 20.87 -16.10
N THR A 724 -31.00 22.13 -15.77
CA THR A 724 -30.05 23.22 -15.96
C THR A 724 -29.33 23.56 -14.65
N PRO A 725 -28.14 24.16 -14.71
CA PRO A 725 -27.45 24.65 -13.51
C PRO A 725 -28.28 25.61 -12.66
N GLY A 726 -29.19 26.38 -13.28
CA GLY A 726 -30.10 27.27 -12.57
C GLY A 726 -31.15 26.54 -11.75
N LEU A 727 -31.69 25.43 -12.26
CA LEU A 727 -32.60 24.55 -11.51
C LEU A 727 -31.93 23.96 -10.29
N PHE A 728 -30.70 23.46 -10.45
CA PHE A 728 -29.97 22.82 -9.36
C PHE A 728 -29.66 23.73 -8.18
N ASN A 729 -29.46 25.03 -8.41
CA ASN A 729 -29.20 26.01 -7.35
C ASN A 729 -30.40 26.19 -6.38
N SER A 730 -31.61 25.79 -6.78
CA SER A 730 -32.80 25.87 -5.95
C SER A 730 -33.01 24.67 -5.03
N TYR A 731 -32.22 23.63 -5.21
CA TYR A 731 -32.34 22.38 -4.46
C TYR A 731 -31.02 22.02 -3.77
N ASN A 732 -31.10 21.44 -2.58
CA ASN A 732 -29.93 21.02 -1.81
C ASN A 732 -29.69 19.50 -1.82
N PHE A 733 -30.68 18.74 -2.31
CA PHE A 733 -30.62 17.27 -2.43
C PHE A 733 -31.32 16.83 -3.72
N MET A 734 -30.83 15.73 -4.32
CA MET A 734 -31.44 15.15 -5.51
C MET A 734 -31.58 13.63 -5.37
N LEU A 735 -32.76 13.13 -5.72
CA LEU A 735 -33.05 11.69 -5.87
C LEU A 735 -33.20 11.37 -7.36
N ILE A 736 -32.49 10.34 -7.82
CA ILE A 736 -32.49 9.93 -9.23
C ILE A 736 -32.33 8.43 -9.35
N GLY A 737 -33.06 7.81 -10.28
CA GLY A 737 -32.90 6.39 -10.61
C GLY A 737 -31.62 6.13 -11.37
N TYR A 738 -31.08 4.91 -11.25
CA TYR A 738 -29.81 4.55 -11.87
C TYR A 738 -29.83 4.69 -13.40
N ASN A 739 -30.89 4.24 -14.07
CA ASN A 739 -30.99 4.32 -15.52
C ASN A 739 -31.04 5.78 -16.00
N THR A 740 -31.82 6.62 -15.33
CA THR A 740 -31.89 8.06 -15.57
C THR A 740 -30.56 8.77 -15.28
N TRP A 741 -29.85 8.36 -14.22
CA TRP A 741 -28.49 8.84 -13.93
C TRP A 741 -27.52 8.54 -15.07
N ASN A 742 -27.54 7.33 -15.65
CA ASN A 742 -26.65 6.97 -16.74
C ASN A 742 -26.91 7.87 -17.97
N ASP A 743 -28.17 8.10 -18.33
CA ASP A 743 -28.53 8.99 -19.44
C ASP A 743 -28.05 10.43 -19.20
N VAL A 744 -28.31 10.99 -18.03
CA VAL A 744 -27.89 12.35 -17.67
C VAL A 744 -26.36 12.46 -17.66
N SER A 745 -25.66 11.43 -17.15
CA SER A 745 -24.20 11.43 -17.05
C SER A 745 -23.48 11.34 -18.40
N GLU A 746 -24.10 10.73 -19.40
CA GLU A 746 -23.55 10.62 -20.76
C GLU A 746 -23.76 11.89 -21.58
N HIS A 747 -24.93 12.49 -21.49
CA HIS A 747 -25.35 13.57 -22.40
C HIS A 747 -25.13 14.99 -21.83
N ARG A 748 -25.00 15.17 -20.50
CA ARG A 748 -24.98 16.50 -19.86
C ARG A 748 -23.84 16.68 -18.84
N LYS A 749 -22.62 16.50 -19.29
CA LYS A 749 -21.40 16.58 -18.44
C LYS A 749 -21.24 17.94 -17.71
N GLU A 750 -21.68 19.04 -18.29
CA GLU A 750 -21.59 20.37 -17.65
C GLU A 750 -22.59 20.54 -16.50
N ALA A 751 -23.77 19.94 -16.62
CA ALA A 751 -24.78 19.97 -15.57
C ALA A 751 -24.34 19.23 -14.31
N LEU A 752 -23.56 18.18 -14.47
CA LEU A 752 -23.03 17.38 -13.35
C LEU A 752 -22.09 18.17 -12.42
N GLN A 753 -21.46 19.24 -12.90
CA GLN A 753 -20.55 20.04 -12.07
C GLN A 753 -21.27 20.87 -11.02
N LYS A 754 -22.55 21.22 -11.22
CA LYS A 754 -23.34 22.10 -10.35
C LYS A 754 -24.53 21.40 -9.69
N MET A 755 -24.65 20.07 -9.81
CA MET A 755 -25.72 19.32 -9.16
C MET A 755 -25.58 19.35 -7.63
N PRO A 756 -26.70 19.32 -6.87
CA PRO A 756 -26.67 19.21 -5.41
C PRO A 756 -26.17 17.81 -4.96
N SER A 757 -26.10 17.61 -3.63
CA SER A 757 -25.85 16.27 -3.09
C SER A 757 -26.89 15.29 -3.63
N THR A 758 -26.43 14.18 -4.21
CA THR A 758 -27.27 13.29 -5.01
C THR A 758 -27.27 11.88 -4.48
N LEU A 759 -28.44 11.27 -4.37
CA LEU A 759 -28.60 9.85 -4.09
C LEU A 759 -29.13 9.15 -5.33
N ILE A 760 -28.29 8.28 -5.90
CA ILE A 760 -28.63 7.42 -7.03
C ILE A 760 -29.19 6.13 -6.48
N LEU A 761 -30.44 5.83 -6.81
CA LEU A 761 -31.17 4.66 -6.29
C LEU A 761 -31.39 3.63 -7.38
N ASN A 762 -31.27 2.36 -7.00
CA ASN A 762 -31.68 1.22 -7.81
C ASN A 762 -32.48 0.23 -6.98
N LYS A 763 -33.71 -0.07 -7.40
CA LYS A 763 -34.54 -1.08 -6.76
C LYS A 763 -34.23 -2.45 -7.40
N ASN A 764 -33.81 -3.38 -6.58
CA ASN A 764 -33.57 -4.74 -7.05
C ASN A 764 -34.93 -5.49 -7.13
N ARG A 765 -35.30 -5.97 -8.33
CA ARG A 765 -36.48 -6.81 -8.49
C ARG A 765 -36.18 -8.18 -7.86
N ARG A 766 -36.44 -8.35 -6.55
CA ARG A 766 -36.62 -9.70 -6.02
C ARG A 766 -37.76 -10.33 -6.81
N SER A 767 -37.46 -11.46 -7.47
CA SER A 767 -38.49 -12.21 -8.21
C SER A 767 -39.70 -12.41 -7.31
N SER A 768 -40.81 -11.76 -7.66
CA SER A 768 -42.13 -12.06 -7.15
C SER A 768 -42.61 -13.41 -7.72
N SER A 769 -41.95 -14.47 -7.32
CA SER A 769 -42.37 -15.85 -7.56
C SER A 769 -42.37 -16.55 -6.20
N ASP A 770 -43.35 -16.19 -5.36
CA ASP A 770 -43.93 -16.97 -4.32
C ASP A 770 -45.09 -16.17 -3.73
N ASN A 771 -46.25 -16.28 -4.40
CA ASN A 771 -47.61 -16.20 -3.85
C ASN A 771 -48.47 -17.20 -4.61
#